data_c78fc93a3fee9eef5092fce9a30e9319
#
_entry.id   c78fc93a3fee9eef5092fce9a30e9319
#
_cell.length_a   1.000
_cell.length_b   1.000
_cell.length_c   1.000
_cell.angle_alpha   90.00
_cell.angle_beta   90.00
_cell.angle_gamma   90.00
#
_symmetry.space_group_name_H-M   'P 1'
#
loop_
_entity.id
_entity.type
_entity.pdbx_description
1 polymer ?
#
loop_
_entity_poly.entity_id
_entity_poly.type
_entity_poly.pdbx_seq_one_letter_code
_entity_poly.pdbx_strand_id
1 'polypeptide(L)'
;MIDRATVERIKEAANIVDVVSEFVTLRKSGANYKGLCPFHNEKTPSFYVSPARGTCHCFGCGKGGSPITFIMEHEQMTYPEALRWLANKYHIEIHERELTNQEREEQSQRESMFIVNEWAASYFEDLLHHPADGNDIGMQYFRSRGFRDDIILKFRLGYDLPNRLVLAPTALQKGYKEEFLVKTGICYKNEHGELIDRYAGRVTFPWIGVNGKVVGFTARVLDSRTKGVNQKYVNSPDSDLFHKDHELYGIYQAKKAIAREDRVYMVEGQADVIALHQCGIENVVANSGTALSLHQIHMLHRFSSNITLIYDGDAAGIHAALRGTDMLLSEGMNLNVLLLPGGQDPDEFARSHTAADFRQYIEEHQVDFIQFKTNLMLKNERDPKKRAEAINSIVQSISVVPNQILRDTYIHDCAQRIGLNESTLINQMNNFIRGRKTGSTAPQQDGVPVGPQLQPAAAPTAMDSTTPMQQASKVEMMLAQLIIRHGERVIMNDVEDEEGNHYSLTVAQYIYYNLAADNLSLHNDLFNKILHEACEHSTEPGFKAEPYFINHEDINMSKLATDMSMDRYHLSQRKADGPDNEEAQLQAERNQTESLRNQTIHLLLDFRMDYVEAQLKEIQDKMRTVANDMEQLKALMEQFRDMQMLRNQLARQLGSNIVV
;
A
#
# COMPACT_ATOMS: atom_id res chain seq x y z
N MET A 1 7.77 -3.86 -21.94
CA MET A 1 6.42 -3.41 -21.45
C MET A 1 5.39 -3.86 -22.47
N ILE A 2 4.25 -4.44 -22.06
CA ILE A 2 3.18 -4.87 -22.98
C ILE A 2 2.67 -3.63 -23.74
N ASP A 3 2.51 -3.74 -25.06
CA ASP A 3 2.04 -2.61 -25.86
C ASP A 3 0.57 -2.27 -25.57
N ARG A 4 0.17 -1.02 -25.82
CA ARG A 4 -1.18 -0.52 -25.51
C ARG A 4 -2.28 -1.30 -26.26
N ALA A 5 -2.02 -1.70 -27.49
CA ALA A 5 -3.01 -2.44 -28.31
C ALA A 5 -3.24 -3.86 -27.74
N THR A 6 -2.19 -4.51 -27.27
CA THR A 6 -2.29 -5.81 -26.59
C THR A 6 -3.00 -5.69 -25.25
N VAL A 7 -2.72 -4.62 -24.46
CA VAL A 7 -3.44 -4.35 -23.20
C VAL A 7 -4.93 -4.18 -23.45
N GLU A 8 -5.33 -3.40 -24.45
CA GLU A 8 -6.75 -3.21 -24.79
C GLU A 8 -7.40 -4.52 -25.24
N ARG A 9 -6.74 -5.33 -26.08
CA ARG A 9 -7.25 -6.66 -26.46
C ARG A 9 -7.46 -7.59 -25.25
N ILE A 10 -6.56 -7.52 -24.26
CA ILE A 10 -6.70 -8.31 -23.03
C ILE A 10 -7.89 -7.81 -22.22
N LYS A 11 -8.06 -6.49 -22.08
CA LYS A 11 -9.20 -5.89 -21.37
C LYS A 11 -10.54 -6.24 -22.00
N GLU A 12 -10.63 -6.16 -23.33
CA GLU A 12 -11.84 -6.51 -24.08
C GLU A 12 -12.19 -8.00 -23.99
N ALA A 13 -11.20 -8.89 -24.01
CA ALA A 13 -11.41 -10.33 -23.92
C ALA A 13 -11.72 -10.80 -22.49
N ALA A 14 -11.27 -10.07 -21.48
CA ALA A 14 -11.38 -10.49 -20.08
C ALA A 14 -12.80 -10.37 -19.54
N ASN A 15 -13.54 -11.49 -19.54
CA ASN A 15 -14.88 -11.55 -18.96
C ASN A 15 -14.80 -11.73 -17.44
N ILE A 16 -15.38 -10.79 -16.67
CA ILE A 16 -15.31 -10.80 -15.20
C ILE A 16 -15.96 -12.06 -14.59
N VAL A 17 -17.03 -12.57 -15.17
CA VAL A 17 -17.71 -13.77 -14.66
C VAL A 17 -16.85 -15.00 -14.87
N ASP A 18 -16.22 -15.14 -16.06
CA ASP A 18 -15.35 -16.27 -16.36
C ASP A 18 -14.09 -16.27 -15.48
N VAL A 19 -13.52 -15.09 -15.27
CA VAL A 19 -12.32 -14.92 -14.42
C VAL A 19 -12.64 -15.26 -12.97
N VAL A 20 -13.70 -14.68 -12.42
CA VAL A 20 -14.06 -14.87 -11.01
C VAL A 20 -14.55 -16.30 -10.74
N SER A 21 -15.24 -16.93 -11.70
CA SER A 21 -15.78 -18.30 -11.54
C SER A 21 -14.71 -19.37 -11.35
N GLU A 22 -13.45 -19.10 -11.71
CA GLU A 22 -12.33 -20.03 -11.43
C GLU A 22 -12.00 -20.11 -9.93
N PHE A 23 -12.33 -19.05 -9.18
CA PHE A 23 -11.95 -18.92 -7.78
C PHE A 23 -13.14 -18.93 -6.82
N VAL A 24 -14.33 -18.53 -7.31
CA VAL A 24 -15.53 -18.32 -6.50
C VAL A 24 -16.73 -19.03 -7.14
N THR A 25 -17.44 -19.82 -6.35
CA THR A 25 -18.71 -20.40 -6.79
C THR A 25 -19.78 -19.31 -6.86
N LEU A 26 -20.13 -18.90 -8.07
CA LEU A 26 -21.09 -17.84 -8.33
C LEU A 26 -22.51 -18.37 -8.53
N ARG A 27 -23.50 -17.68 -7.95
CA ARG A 27 -24.94 -17.95 -8.16
C ARG A 27 -25.60 -16.72 -8.77
N LYS A 28 -26.45 -16.91 -9.76
CA LYS A 28 -27.19 -15.81 -10.41
C LYS A 28 -28.10 -15.09 -9.41
N SER A 29 -28.07 -13.76 -9.42
CA SER A 29 -28.87 -12.89 -8.56
C SER A 29 -29.35 -11.68 -9.36
N GLY A 30 -30.51 -11.83 -10.02
CA GLY A 30 -31.04 -10.87 -10.99
C GLY A 30 -30.14 -10.77 -12.23
N ALA A 31 -29.70 -9.55 -12.56
CA ALA A 31 -28.77 -9.27 -13.66
C ALA A 31 -27.28 -9.54 -13.27
N ASN A 32 -27.01 -9.74 -12.00
CA ASN A 32 -25.66 -9.95 -11.47
C ASN A 32 -25.48 -11.40 -10.98
N TYR A 33 -24.24 -11.71 -10.56
CA TYR A 33 -23.92 -12.94 -9.84
C TYR A 33 -23.47 -12.58 -8.43
N LYS A 34 -23.63 -13.52 -7.48
CA LYS A 34 -23.11 -13.37 -6.12
C LYS A 34 -22.48 -14.67 -5.62
N GLY A 35 -21.49 -14.55 -4.76
CA GLY A 35 -20.77 -15.65 -4.11
C GLY A 35 -20.23 -15.25 -2.76
N LEU A 36 -19.54 -16.19 -2.10
CA LEU A 36 -18.74 -15.86 -0.92
C LEU A 36 -17.48 -15.10 -1.35
N CYS A 37 -17.11 -14.10 -0.59
CA CYS A 37 -15.95 -13.28 -0.92
C CYS A 37 -14.64 -14.09 -0.83
N PRO A 38 -13.76 -14.05 -1.84
CA PRO A 38 -12.48 -14.73 -1.77
C PRO A 38 -11.44 -13.94 -0.96
N PHE A 39 -11.74 -12.69 -0.58
CA PHE A 39 -10.82 -11.77 0.09
C PHE A 39 -11.01 -11.71 1.61
N HIS A 40 -12.15 -12.15 2.14
CA HIS A 40 -12.39 -12.24 3.58
C HIS A 40 -13.30 -13.42 3.92
N ASN A 41 -13.29 -13.85 5.16
CA ASN A 41 -14.10 -14.98 5.60
C ASN A 41 -15.52 -14.53 5.95
N GLU A 42 -16.53 -15.08 5.29
CA GLU A 42 -17.93 -14.76 5.51
C GLU A 42 -18.83 -16.01 5.39
N LYS A 43 -19.97 -15.99 6.10
CA LYS A 43 -20.97 -17.06 6.04
C LYS A 43 -22.10 -16.76 5.06
N THR A 44 -22.36 -15.49 4.79
CA THR A 44 -23.42 -15.00 3.88
C THR A 44 -22.79 -14.32 2.67
N PRO A 45 -23.17 -14.70 1.42
CA PRO A 45 -22.58 -14.12 0.23
C PRO A 45 -22.74 -12.61 0.16
N SER A 46 -21.64 -11.85 0.14
CA SER A 46 -21.60 -10.39 -0.04
C SER A 46 -20.80 -9.94 -1.27
N PHE A 47 -20.20 -10.90 -1.99
CA PHE A 47 -19.40 -10.63 -3.18
C PHE A 47 -20.27 -10.69 -4.44
N TYR A 48 -20.39 -9.57 -5.15
CA TYR A 48 -21.20 -9.40 -6.34
C TYR A 48 -20.32 -9.24 -7.58
N VAL A 49 -20.78 -9.84 -8.69
CA VAL A 49 -20.14 -9.73 -10.01
C VAL A 49 -21.17 -9.21 -10.99
N SER A 50 -20.86 -8.10 -11.64
CA SER A 50 -21.74 -7.44 -12.63
C SER A 50 -21.20 -7.67 -14.05
N PRO A 51 -21.82 -8.55 -14.85
CA PRO A 51 -21.40 -8.75 -16.23
C PRO A 51 -21.54 -7.51 -17.09
N ALA A 52 -22.61 -6.73 -16.85
CA ALA A 52 -22.89 -5.52 -17.62
C ALA A 52 -21.85 -4.41 -17.43
N ARG A 53 -21.23 -4.35 -16.24
CA ARG A 53 -20.18 -3.39 -15.92
C ARG A 53 -18.78 -3.97 -16.08
N GLY A 54 -18.64 -5.28 -16.22
CA GLY A 54 -17.35 -5.96 -16.26
C GLY A 54 -16.58 -5.89 -14.92
N THR A 55 -17.30 -5.78 -13.78
CA THR A 55 -16.67 -5.56 -12.46
C THR A 55 -17.21 -6.52 -11.41
N CYS A 56 -16.42 -6.72 -10.35
CA CYS A 56 -16.85 -7.37 -9.12
C CYS A 56 -16.68 -6.41 -7.92
N HIS A 57 -17.46 -6.62 -6.85
CA HIS A 57 -17.38 -5.84 -5.63
C HIS A 57 -17.91 -6.62 -4.43
N CYS A 58 -17.22 -6.54 -3.31
CA CYS A 58 -17.65 -7.11 -2.03
C CYS A 58 -18.22 -6.02 -1.12
N PHE A 59 -19.51 -6.11 -0.78
CA PHE A 59 -20.14 -5.17 0.16
C PHE A 59 -19.77 -5.41 1.62
N GLY A 60 -19.07 -6.51 1.92
CA GLY A 60 -18.55 -6.79 3.27
C GLY A 60 -17.21 -6.11 3.53
N CYS A 61 -16.22 -6.30 2.64
CA CYS A 61 -14.86 -5.78 2.83
C CYS A 61 -14.47 -4.65 1.86
N GLY A 62 -15.34 -4.22 0.94
CA GLY A 62 -15.06 -3.15 -0.03
C GLY A 62 -14.13 -3.53 -1.18
N LYS A 63 -13.53 -4.73 -1.19
CA LYS A 63 -12.63 -5.17 -2.26
C LYS A 63 -13.39 -5.51 -3.53
N GLY A 64 -12.80 -5.17 -4.69
CA GLY A 64 -13.38 -5.44 -6.00
C GLY A 64 -12.64 -4.70 -7.10
N GLY A 65 -13.16 -4.76 -8.33
CA GLY A 65 -12.57 -4.09 -9.48
C GLY A 65 -12.84 -4.81 -10.80
N SER A 66 -12.04 -4.49 -11.79
CA SER A 66 -12.01 -5.16 -13.10
C SER A 66 -11.46 -6.58 -13.01
N PRO A 67 -11.53 -7.39 -14.07
CA PRO A 67 -10.87 -8.71 -14.13
C PRO A 67 -9.36 -8.63 -13.77
N ILE A 68 -8.69 -7.59 -14.25
CA ILE A 68 -7.25 -7.37 -13.95
C ILE A 68 -7.07 -7.11 -12.47
N THR A 69 -7.84 -6.17 -11.90
CA THR A 69 -7.77 -5.82 -10.48
C THR A 69 -8.09 -7.03 -9.59
N PHE A 70 -9.09 -7.84 -10.00
CA PHE A 70 -9.42 -9.06 -9.27
C PHE A 70 -8.25 -10.05 -9.22
N ILE A 71 -7.59 -10.32 -10.36
CA ILE A 71 -6.41 -11.20 -10.41
C ILE A 71 -5.24 -10.63 -9.64
N MET A 72 -4.99 -9.31 -9.74
CA MET A 72 -3.94 -8.64 -8.94
C MET A 72 -4.17 -8.85 -7.45
N GLU A 73 -5.39 -8.67 -6.96
CA GLU A 73 -5.74 -8.79 -5.55
C GLU A 73 -5.81 -10.26 -5.08
N HIS A 74 -6.36 -11.16 -5.91
CA HIS A 74 -6.55 -12.57 -5.53
C HIS A 74 -5.25 -13.36 -5.57
N GLU A 75 -4.50 -13.26 -6.67
CA GLU A 75 -3.24 -13.98 -6.87
C GLU A 75 -2.02 -13.19 -6.38
N GLN A 76 -2.23 -11.95 -5.89
CA GLN A 76 -1.16 -11.09 -5.39
C GLN A 76 -0.10 -10.84 -6.48
N MET A 77 -0.57 -10.51 -7.68
CA MET A 77 0.23 -10.22 -8.86
C MET A 77 0.36 -8.72 -9.09
N THR A 78 1.44 -8.32 -9.75
CA THR A 78 1.58 -6.97 -10.30
C THR A 78 0.69 -6.82 -11.55
N TYR A 79 0.39 -5.58 -11.96
CA TYR A 79 -0.39 -5.29 -13.15
C TYR A 79 0.13 -6.00 -14.42
N PRO A 80 1.45 -5.97 -14.76
CA PRO A 80 1.98 -6.71 -15.90
C PRO A 80 1.85 -8.23 -15.78
N GLU A 81 1.93 -8.77 -14.57
CA GLU A 81 1.77 -10.21 -14.33
C GLU A 81 0.31 -10.63 -14.49
N ALA A 82 -0.64 -9.83 -13.98
CA ALA A 82 -2.06 -10.07 -14.18
C ALA A 82 -2.46 -10.00 -15.65
N LEU A 83 -1.89 -9.05 -16.42
CA LEU A 83 -2.09 -9.01 -17.87
C LEU A 83 -1.55 -10.27 -18.58
N ARG A 84 -0.37 -10.74 -18.21
CA ARG A 84 0.19 -11.98 -18.77
C ARG A 84 -0.67 -13.21 -18.41
N TRP A 85 -1.17 -13.25 -17.18
CA TRP A 85 -2.08 -14.31 -16.74
C TRP A 85 -3.37 -14.33 -17.57
N LEU A 86 -4.00 -13.17 -17.77
CA LEU A 86 -5.19 -13.03 -18.59
C LEU A 86 -4.91 -13.33 -20.08
N ALA A 87 -3.80 -12.85 -20.62
CA ALA A 87 -3.40 -13.13 -21.98
C ALA A 87 -3.23 -14.64 -22.21
N ASN A 88 -2.60 -15.34 -21.27
CA ASN A 88 -2.47 -16.80 -21.33
C ASN A 88 -3.83 -17.49 -21.26
N LYS A 89 -4.71 -17.06 -20.36
CA LYS A 89 -6.08 -17.61 -20.22
C LYS A 89 -6.90 -17.46 -21.51
N TYR A 90 -6.82 -16.32 -22.17
CA TYR A 90 -7.59 -16.01 -23.37
C TYR A 90 -6.80 -16.25 -24.69
N HIS A 91 -5.62 -16.87 -24.58
CA HIS A 91 -4.75 -17.19 -25.72
C HIS A 91 -4.43 -15.98 -26.60
N ILE A 92 -4.18 -14.83 -25.95
CA ILE A 92 -3.80 -13.59 -26.62
C ILE A 92 -2.28 -13.52 -26.67
N GLU A 93 -1.74 -13.40 -27.89
CA GLU A 93 -0.31 -13.17 -28.08
C GLU A 93 0.09 -11.78 -27.59
N ILE A 94 1.09 -11.74 -26.70
CA ILE A 94 1.55 -10.50 -26.10
C ILE A 94 2.59 -9.86 -27.02
N HIS A 95 2.26 -8.68 -27.53
CA HIS A 95 3.23 -7.82 -28.19
C HIS A 95 3.79 -6.83 -27.16
N GLU A 96 5.11 -6.81 -27.02
CA GLU A 96 5.76 -5.87 -26.12
C GLU A 96 6.18 -4.62 -26.92
N ARG A 97 5.98 -3.44 -26.28
CA ARG A 97 6.48 -2.17 -26.84
C ARG A 97 7.99 -2.28 -27.05
N GLU A 98 8.45 -1.78 -28.19
CA GLU A 98 9.89 -1.62 -28.41
C GLU A 98 10.47 -0.71 -27.32
N LEU A 99 11.27 -1.32 -26.43
CA LEU A 99 12.06 -0.62 -25.43
C LEU A 99 13.19 0.14 -26.12
N THR A 100 13.61 1.25 -25.56
CA THR A 100 14.87 1.89 -25.97
C THR A 100 16.04 0.92 -25.76
N ASN A 101 17.13 1.11 -26.49
CA ASN A 101 18.30 0.24 -26.34
C ASN A 101 18.80 0.20 -24.88
N GLN A 102 18.76 1.31 -24.18
CA GLN A 102 19.13 1.41 -22.77
C GLN A 102 18.18 0.62 -21.85
N GLU A 103 16.85 0.80 -22.02
CA GLU A 103 15.85 0.04 -21.25
C GLU A 103 15.93 -1.46 -21.50
N ARG A 104 16.21 -1.87 -22.75
CA ARG A 104 16.45 -3.29 -23.08
C ARG A 104 17.69 -3.84 -22.38
N GLU A 105 18.74 -3.05 -22.32
CA GLU A 105 19.99 -3.46 -21.67
C GLU A 105 19.82 -3.58 -20.15
N GLU A 106 19.19 -2.60 -19.50
CA GLU A 106 18.87 -2.63 -18.07
C GLU A 106 17.95 -3.81 -17.72
N GLN A 107 16.88 -4.03 -18.49
CA GLN A 107 15.99 -5.17 -18.30
C GLN A 107 16.72 -6.51 -18.51
N SER A 108 17.55 -6.63 -19.54
CA SER A 108 18.34 -7.82 -19.82
C SER A 108 19.37 -8.10 -18.72
N GLN A 109 20.02 -7.05 -18.19
CA GLN A 109 20.94 -7.17 -17.05
C GLN A 109 20.21 -7.66 -15.80
N ARG A 110 19.07 -7.04 -15.47
CA ARG A 110 18.25 -7.43 -14.31
C ARG A 110 17.75 -8.87 -14.43
N GLU A 111 17.31 -9.29 -15.63
CA GLU A 111 16.86 -10.65 -15.88
C GLU A 111 18.02 -11.66 -15.76
N SER A 112 19.19 -11.30 -16.26
CA SER A 112 20.41 -12.11 -16.10
C SER A 112 20.80 -12.28 -14.63
N MET A 113 20.65 -11.24 -13.81
CA MET A 113 20.90 -11.31 -12.37
C MET A 113 19.89 -12.26 -11.67
N PHE A 114 18.58 -12.21 -12.04
CA PHE A 114 17.60 -13.18 -11.53
C PHE A 114 17.94 -14.61 -11.90
N ILE A 115 18.36 -14.85 -13.15
CA ILE A 115 18.76 -16.18 -13.62
C ILE A 115 19.96 -16.71 -12.80
N VAL A 116 20.93 -15.85 -12.51
CA VAL A 116 22.10 -16.20 -11.68
C VAL A 116 21.68 -16.50 -10.23
N ASN A 117 20.82 -15.71 -9.61
CA ASN A 117 20.32 -15.96 -8.26
C ASN A 117 19.51 -17.27 -8.19
N GLU A 118 18.67 -17.53 -9.19
CA GLU A 118 17.86 -18.75 -9.25
C GLU A 118 18.74 -20.00 -9.40
N TRP A 119 19.75 -19.91 -10.26
CA TRP A 119 20.77 -20.97 -10.39
C TRP A 119 21.52 -21.19 -9.08
N ALA A 120 21.95 -20.13 -8.42
CA ALA A 120 22.67 -20.24 -7.16
C ALA A 120 21.82 -20.87 -6.06
N ALA A 121 20.52 -20.50 -5.97
CA ALA A 121 19.60 -21.14 -5.03
C ALA A 121 19.51 -22.65 -5.30
N SER A 122 19.27 -23.05 -6.55
CA SER A 122 19.24 -24.47 -6.93
C SER A 122 20.57 -25.19 -6.67
N TYR A 123 21.69 -24.51 -6.90
CA TYR A 123 23.01 -25.06 -6.62
C TYR A 123 23.22 -25.32 -5.12
N PHE A 124 22.84 -24.38 -4.26
CA PHE A 124 22.92 -24.55 -2.80
C PHE A 124 21.96 -25.61 -2.27
N GLU A 125 20.75 -25.72 -2.87
CA GLU A 125 19.79 -26.80 -2.59
C GLU A 125 20.39 -28.16 -2.94
N ASP A 126 20.95 -28.31 -4.15
CA ASP A 126 21.57 -29.55 -4.60
C ASP A 126 22.74 -29.94 -3.69
N LEU A 127 23.59 -28.98 -3.31
CA LEU A 127 24.70 -29.22 -2.39
C LEU A 127 24.22 -29.65 -1.00
N LEU A 128 23.11 -29.11 -0.49
CA LEU A 128 22.54 -29.50 0.79
C LEU A 128 22.12 -30.96 0.82
N HIS A 129 21.65 -31.49 -0.30
CA HIS A 129 21.22 -32.88 -0.45
C HIS A 129 22.35 -33.83 -0.89
N HIS A 130 23.54 -33.30 -1.16
CA HIS A 130 24.70 -34.11 -1.58
C HIS A 130 25.24 -34.95 -0.40
N PRO A 131 25.54 -36.25 -0.60
CA PRO A 131 25.81 -37.18 0.51
C PRO A 131 27.06 -36.86 1.36
N ALA A 132 28.12 -36.28 0.82
CA ALA A 132 29.39 -36.16 1.54
C ALA A 132 29.45 -34.95 2.49
N ASP A 133 29.11 -33.71 2.00
CA ASP A 133 29.30 -32.50 2.81
C ASP A 133 27.95 -31.85 3.17
N GLY A 134 26.99 -31.89 2.25
CA GLY A 134 25.70 -31.22 2.44
C GLY A 134 24.83 -31.91 3.47
N ASN A 135 24.66 -33.24 3.36
CA ASN A 135 23.79 -34.02 4.25
C ASN A 135 24.39 -34.15 5.66
N ASP A 136 25.71 -34.31 5.76
CA ASP A 136 26.40 -34.55 7.04
C ASP A 136 26.62 -33.25 7.84
N ILE A 137 26.66 -32.11 7.17
CA ILE A 137 26.94 -30.81 7.79
C ILE A 137 25.75 -29.86 7.71
N GLY A 138 25.34 -29.49 6.48
CA GLY A 138 24.29 -28.49 6.24
C GLY A 138 22.91 -28.98 6.69
N MET A 139 22.53 -30.19 6.27
CA MET A 139 21.24 -30.78 6.63
C MET A 139 21.15 -31.10 8.13
N GLN A 140 22.23 -31.57 8.75
CA GLN A 140 22.28 -31.80 10.19
C GLN A 140 22.02 -30.52 10.99
N TYR A 141 22.50 -29.35 10.50
CA TYR A 141 22.20 -28.07 11.12
C TYR A 141 20.69 -27.79 11.12
N PHE A 142 20.01 -27.95 9.98
CA PHE A 142 18.57 -27.69 9.89
C PHE A 142 17.77 -28.70 10.73
N ARG A 143 18.14 -29.97 10.71
CA ARG A 143 17.51 -31.01 11.52
C ARG A 143 17.74 -30.82 13.02
N SER A 144 18.92 -30.36 13.44
CA SER A 144 19.19 -30.02 14.85
C SER A 144 18.33 -28.87 15.35
N ARG A 145 17.87 -27.99 14.42
CA ARG A 145 16.87 -26.96 14.69
C ARG A 145 15.43 -27.47 14.60
N GLY A 146 15.22 -28.74 14.33
CA GLY A 146 13.91 -29.35 14.24
C GLY A 146 13.16 -29.04 12.94
N PHE A 147 13.82 -28.55 11.91
CA PHE A 147 13.17 -28.27 10.62
C PHE A 147 12.94 -29.56 9.83
N ARG A 148 11.71 -29.73 9.33
CA ARG A 148 11.31 -30.88 8.50
C ARG A 148 11.72 -30.67 7.05
N ASP A 149 11.89 -31.79 6.33
CA ASP A 149 12.32 -31.77 4.95
C ASP A 149 11.36 -31.02 4.00
N ASP A 150 10.02 -31.09 4.26
CA ASP A 150 9.01 -30.33 3.51
C ASP A 150 9.17 -28.81 3.66
N ILE A 151 9.56 -28.36 4.84
CA ILE A 151 9.81 -26.93 5.14
C ILE A 151 11.14 -26.47 4.56
N ILE A 152 12.18 -27.30 4.65
CA ILE A 152 13.49 -27.05 4.02
C ILE A 152 13.32 -26.80 2.52
N LEU A 153 12.53 -27.63 1.84
CA LEU A 153 12.18 -27.49 0.41
C LEU A 153 11.31 -26.24 0.18
N LYS A 154 10.28 -25.99 1.01
CA LYS A 154 9.37 -24.84 0.86
C LYS A 154 10.12 -23.50 0.89
N PHE A 155 11.16 -23.39 1.72
CA PHE A 155 11.99 -22.20 1.85
C PHE A 155 13.27 -22.27 1.02
N ARG A 156 13.48 -23.35 0.25
CA ARG A 156 14.64 -23.54 -0.64
C ARG A 156 15.97 -23.37 0.11
N LEU A 157 16.03 -23.92 1.33
CA LEU A 157 17.22 -23.81 2.16
C LEU A 157 18.37 -24.60 1.52
N GLY A 158 19.58 -24.06 1.63
CA GLY A 158 20.73 -24.61 0.95
C GLY A 158 22.00 -24.60 1.81
N TYR A 159 23.07 -25.05 1.21
CA TYR A 159 24.40 -25.08 1.80
C TYR A 159 25.46 -24.77 0.76
N ASP A 160 26.45 -23.98 1.14
CA ASP A 160 27.62 -23.71 0.28
C ASP A 160 28.87 -24.39 0.87
N LEU A 161 29.68 -25.04 -0.01
CA LEU A 161 30.85 -25.80 0.38
C LEU A 161 31.88 -24.91 1.10
N PRO A 162 32.72 -25.45 2.00
CA PRO A 162 33.77 -24.68 2.69
C PRO A 162 34.85 -24.09 1.77
N ASN A 163 35.06 -24.72 0.60
CA ASN A 163 36.05 -24.24 -0.36
C ASN A 163 35.51 -23.02 -1.14
N ARG A 164 36.15 -21.88 -0.93
CA ARG A 164 35.77 -20.58 -1.49
C ARG A 164 35.95 -20.38 -3.00
N LEU A 165 36.44 -21.40 -3.66
CA LEU A 165 36.87 -21.35 -5.10
C LEU A 165 36.12 -22.40 -5.93
N VAL A 166 34.91 -22.83 -5.53
CA VAL A 166 34.18 -23.89 -6.24
C VAL A 166 32.98 -23.37 -7.00
N LEU A 167 32.20 -22.48 -6.40
CA LEU A 167 30.95 -21.96 -7.00
C LEU A 167 31.28 -21.14 -8.25
N ALA A 168 32.23 -20.20 -8.18
CA ALA A 168 32.52 -19.29 -9.26
C ALA A 168 32.99 -20.03 -10.55
N PRO A 169 33.97 -20.96 -10.51
CA PRO A 169 34.33 -21.77 -11.70
C PRO A 169 33.13 -22.60 -12.22
N THR A 170 32.33 -23.17 -11.34
CA THR A 170 31.17 -23.95 -11.75
C THR A 170 30.12 -23.09 -12.48
N ALA A 171 29.89 -21.87 -12.02
CA ALA A 171 29.02 -20.91 -12.67
C ALA A 171 29.53 -20.52 -14.05
N LEU A 172 30.83 -20.18 -14.15
CA LEU A 172 31.47 -19.79 -15.40
C LEU A 172 31.43 -20.93 -16.42
N GLN A 173 31.69 -22.18 -16.00
CA GLN A 173 31.60 -23.36 -16.86
C GLN A 173 30.16 -23.58 -17.40
N LYS A 174 29.14 -23.22 -16.65
CA LYS A 174 27.72 -23.26 -17.10
C LYS A 174 27.34 -22.07 -17.98
N GLY A 175 28.26 -21.14 -18.24
CA GLY A 175 28.04 -19.98 -19.12
C GLY A 175 27.50 -18.71 -18.43
N TYR A 176 27.44 -18.69 -17.10
CA TYR A 176 27.08 -17.47 -16.36
C TYR A 176 28.27 -16.49 -16.42
N LYS A 177 27.94 -15.19 -16.57
CA LYS A 177 28.99 -14.17 -16.69
C LYS A 177 29.46 -13.73 -15.29
N GLU A 178 30.74 -13.50 -15.16
CA GLU A 178 31.41 -13.03 -13.95
C GLU A 178 30.78 -11.75 -13.40
N GLU A 179 30.45 -10.79 -14.27
CA GLU A 179 29.84 -9.51 -13.87
C GLU A 179 28.57 -9.70 -13.06
N PHE A 180 27.71 -10.68 -13.39
CA PHE A 180 26.46 -10.94 -12.68
C PHE A 180 26.68 -11.68 -11.37
N LEU A 181 27.68 -12.54 -11.27
CA LEU A 181 28.11 -13.17 -10.01
C LEU A 181 28.55 -12.11 -8.98
N VAL A 182 29.23 -11.06 -9.46
CA VAL A 182 29.69 -9.97 -8.61
C VAL A 182 28.54 -8.98 -8.31
N LYS A 183 27.73 -8.58 -9.31
CA LYS A 183 26.59 -7.66 -9.12
C LYS A 183 25.54 -8.22 -8.16
N THR A 184 25.24 -9.51 -8.20
CA THR A 184 24.32 -10.17 -7.24
C THR A 184 24.96 -10.42 -5.89
N GLY A 185 26.27 -10.28 -5.78
CA GLY A 185 27.03 -10.48 -4.56
C GLY A 185 27.17 -11.94 -4.15
N ILE A 186 26.87 -12.89 -5.02
CA ILE A 186 27.15 -14.33 -4.78
C ILE A 186 28.65 -14.55 -4.67
N CYS A 187 29.43 -13.87 -5.51
CA CYS A 187 30.88 -13.82 -5.45
C CYS A 187 31.37 -12.39 -5.22
N TYR A 188 32.61 -12.27 -4.79
CA TYR A 188 33.31 -10.98 -4.75
C TYR A 188 34.76 -11.19 -5.24
N LYS A 189 35.41 -10.11 -5.70
CA LYS A 189 36.82 -10.14 -6.06
C LYS A 189 37.67 -9.83 -4.84
N ASN A 190 38.73 -10.67 -4.63
CA ASN A 190 39.74 -10.37 -3.64
C ASN A 190 40.74 -9.33 -4.19
N GLU A 191 41.77 -8.97 -3.40
CA GLU A 191 42.81 -8.01 -3.78
C GLU A 191 43.65 -8.47 -4.99
N HIS A 192 43.64 -9.76 -5.28
CA HIS A 192 44.34 -10.36 -6.44
C HIS A 192 43.43 -10.50 -7.68
N GLY A 193 42.17 -10.04 -7.59
CA GLY A 193 41.21 -10.12 -8.69
C GLY A 193 40.54 -11.50 -8.87
N GLU A 194 40.77 -12.43 -7.94
CA GLU A 194 40.16 -13.76 -7.99
C GLU A 194 38.71 -13.71 -7.46
N LEU A 195 37.83 -14.47 -8.10
CA LEU A 195 36.45 -14.63 -7.65
C LEU A 195 36.38 -15.56 -6.44
N ILE A 196 35.81 -15.05 -5.36
CA ILE A 196 35.65 -15.74 -4.08
C ILE A 196 34.17 -15.92 -3.77
N ASP A 197 33.79 -17.15 -3.42
CA ASP A 197 32.44 -17.51 -3.02
C ASP A 197 32.10 -16.85 -1.67
N ARG A 198 31.05 -16.02 -1.65
CA ARG A 198 30.67 -15.22 -0.46
C ARG A 198 30.16 -16.07 0.70
N TYR A 199 29.44 -17.13 0.41
CA TYR A 199 28.72 -17.92 1.39
C TYR A 199 29.43 -19.23 1.80
N ALA A 200 30.66 -19.41 1.36
CA ALA A 200 31.40 -20.64 1.60
C ALA A 200 31.40 -21.09 3.06
N GLY A 201 31.10 -22.37 3.29
CA GLY A 201 30.99 -23.03 4.60
C GLY A 201 29.76 -22.59 5.42
N ARG A 202 28.71 -22.12 4.77
CA ARG A 202 27.49 -21.59 5.41
C ARG A 202 26.23 -22.26 4.90
N VAL A 203 25.22 -22.37 5.76
CA VAL A 203 23.86 -22.65 5.32
C VAL A 203 23.24 -21.39 4.76
N THR A 204 22.46 -21.51 3.69
CA THR A 204 21.88 -20.39 2.95
C THR A 204 20.37 -20.33 3.09
N PHE A 205 19.84 -19.10 3.21
CA PHE A 205 18.44 -18.76 3.32
C PHE A 205 18.12 -17.80 2.16
N PRO A 206 17.53 -18.29 1.05
CA PRO A 206 17.18 -17.43 -0.07
C PRO A 206 16.07 -16.44 0.32
N TRP A 207 16.22 -15.19 -0.11
CA TRP A 207 15.17 -14.20 -0.07
C TRP A 207 14.34 -14.30 -1.35
N ILE A 208 13.09 -14.66 -1.21
CA ILE A 208 12.17 -14.81 -2.34
C ILE A 208 11.22 -13.60 -2.29
N GLY A 209 11.35 -12.71 -3.27
CA GLY A 209 10.52 -11.51 -3.37
C GLY A 209 9.05 -11.84 -3.62
N VAL A 210 8.17 -10.84 -3.52
CA VAL A 210 6.71 -11.00 -3.70
C VAL A 210 6.36 -11.72 -5.00
N ASN A 211 7.17 -11.52 -6.06
CA ASN A 211 7.01 -12.13 -7.38
C ASN A 211 7.48 -13.60 -7.47
N GLY A 212 7.99 -14.18 -6.39
CA GLY A 212 8.47 -15.55 -6.35
C GLY A 212 9.88 -15.77 -6.90
N LYS A 213 10.61 -14.72 -7.29
CA LYS A 213 12.00 -14.80 -7.76
C LYS A 213 12.97 -14.64 -6.59
N VAL A 214 14.11 -15.33 -6.66
CA VAL A 214 15.17 -15.17 -5.68
C VAL A 214 15.88 -13.83 -5.90
N VAL A 215 15.81 -12.94 -4.91
CA VAL A 215 16.39 -11.59 -4.96
C VAL A 215 17.78 -11.54 -4.31
N GLY A 216 18.03 -12.38 -3.31
CA GLY A 216 19.30 -12.43 -2.58
C GLY A 216 19.35 -13.57 -1.58
N PHE A 217 20.35 -13.56 -0.70
CA PHE A 217 20.58 -14.62 0.28
C PHE A 217 21.00 -14.03 1.64
N THR A 218 20.61 -14.71 2.69
CA THR A 218 21.30 -14.69 4.00
C THR A 218 22.02 -16.00 4.16
N ALA A 219 23.24 -15.97 4.69
CA ALA A 219 24.00 -17.18 4.98
C ALA A 219 24.54 -17.16 6.42
N ARG A 220 24.39 -18.29 7.12
CA ARG A 220 24.82 -18.45 8.51
C ARG A 220 25.96 -19.42 8.63
N VAL A 221 27.01 -19.04 9.36
CA VAL A 221 28.11 -19.94 9.69
C VAL A 221 27.66 -21.05 10.63
N LEU A 222 28.09 -22.27 10.37
CA LEU A 222 27.70 -23.45 11.14
C LEU A 222 28.44 -23.57 12.47
N ASP A 223 29.74 -23.27 12.48
CA ASP A 223 30.56 -23.26 13.68
C ASP A 223 31.13 -21.87 13.94
N SER A 224 30.70 -21.26 15.04
CA SER A 224 31.21 -19.95 15.50
C SER A 224 32.71 -19.98 15.89
N ARG A 225 33.28 -21.16 16.04
CA ARG A 225 34.70 -21.38 16.36
C ARG A 225 35.58 -21.42 15.11
N THR A 226 35.01 -21.33 13.92
CA THR A 226 35.76 -21.26 12.66
C THR A 226 36.68 -20.04 12.68
N LYS A 227 37.99 -20.26 12.76
CA LYS A 227 39.00 -19.18 12.81
C LYS A 227 38.88 -18.28 11.59
N GLY A 228 38.82 -16.96 11.83
CA GLY A 228 38.74 -15.92 10.77
C GLY A 228 37.35 -15.57 10.30
N VAL A 229 36.27 -16.06 10.94
CA VAL A 229 34.90 -15.68 10.64
C VAL A 229 34.40 -14.69 11.69
N ASN A 230 34.39 -13.40 11.34
CA ASN A 230 33.94 -12.33 12.25
C ASN A 230 32.41 -12.11 12.28
N GLN A 231 31.68 -12.71 11.33
CA GLN A 231 30.23 -12.48 11.18
C GLN A 231 29.46 -13.81 11.20
N LYS A 232 28.56 -13.94 12.16
CA LYS A 232 27.64 -15.08 12.28
C LYS A 232 26.71 -15.21 11.08
N TYR A 233 26.18 -14.09 10.61
CA TYR A 233 25.32 -13.97 9.43
C TYR A 233 25.94 -13.05 8.39
N VAL A 234 25.83 -13.41 7.13
CA VAL A 234 26.23 -12.60 5.97
C VAL A 234 25.02 -12.51 5.04
N ASN A 235 24.67 -11.30 4.62
CA ASN A 235 23.62 -11.06 3.62
C ASN A 235 24.23 -10.76 2.25
N SER A 236 23.42 -10.91 1.20
CA SER A 236 23.72 -10.27 -0.09
C SER A 236 23.96 -8.78 0.12
N PRO A 237 24.90 -8.17 -0.59
CA PRO A 237 25.04 -6.72 -0.62
C PRO A 237 23.86 -6.09 -1.37
N ASP A 238 23.66 -4.79 -1.18
CA ASP A 238 22.69 -4.03 -1.95
C ASP A 238 23.01 -4.12 -3.44
N SER A 239 21.97 -4.32 -4.25
CA SER A 239 22.08 -4.48 -5.69
C SER A 239 20.75 -4.06 -6.37
N ASP A 240 20.71 -4.06 -7.70
CA ASP A 240 19.47 -3.78 -8.45
C ASP A 240 18.32 -4.77 -8.15
N LEU A 241 18.61 -5.91 -7.54
CA LEU A 241 17.62 -6.92 -7.14
C LEU A 241 17.30 -6.93 -5.64
N PHE A 242 18.27 -6.61 -4.80
CA PHE A 242 18.20 -6.77 -3.36
C PHE A 242 18.57 -5.51 -2.61
N HIS A 243 17.61 -4.96 -1.89
CA HIS A 243 17.81 -3.96 -0.86
C HIS A 243 17.15 -4.49 0.41
N LYS A 244 17.93 -4.66 1.46
CA LYS A 244 17.45 -5.31 2.69
C LYS A 244 16.27 -4.59 3.33
N ASP A 245 16.21 -3.28 3.20
CA ASP A 245 15.13 -2.43 3.69
C ASP A 245 13.89 -2.41 2.76
N HIS A 246 13.97 -3.03 1.58
CA HIS A 246 12.84 -3.16 0.65
C HIS A 246 12.21 -4.56 0.69
N GLU A 247 12.88 -5.54 1.26
CA GLU A 247 12.46 -6.93 1.22
C GLU A 247 12.04 -7.44 2.61
N LEU A 248 11.14 -8.41 2.64
CA LEU A 248 10.71 -9.12 3.83
C LEU A 248 10.95 -10.62 3.66
N TYR A 249 11.68 -11.24 4.59
CA TYR A 249 11.89 -12.68 4.51
C TYR A 249 10.57 -13.43 4.74
N GLY A 250 10.30 -14.39 3.87
CA GLY A 250 9.08 -15.21 3.93
C GLY A 250 7.84 -14.60 3.25
N ILE A 251 7.93 -13.38 2.69
CA ILE A 251 6.77 -12.69 2.11
C ILE A 251 6.10 -13.49 0.98
N TYR A 252 6.88 -14.16 0.12
CA TYR A 252 6.33 -14.97 -0.96
C TYR A 252 5.48 -16.12 -0.43
N GLN A 253 5.97 -16.83 0.57
CA GLN A 253 5.29 -17.95 1.19
C GLN A 253 4.07 -17.48 2.00
N ALA A 254 4.14 -16.27 2.61
CA ALA A 254 3.15 -15.75 3.54
C ALA A 254 1.99 -14.99 2.86
N LYS A 255 2.21 -14.34 1.71
CA LYS A 255 1.29 -13.36 1.11
C LYS A 255 -0.16 -13.85 0.99
N LYS A 256 -0.39 -15.09 0.57
CA LYS A 256 -1.74 -15.66 0.44
C LYS A 256 -2.40 -15.89 1.81
N ALA A 257 -1.63 -16.33 2.80
CA ALA A 257 -2.13 -16.51 4.17
C ALA A 257 -2.41 -15.16 4.84
N ILE A 258 -1.55 -14.15 4.66
CA ILE A 258 -1.75 -12.79 5.16
C ILE A 258 -3.07 -12.21 4.61
N ALA A 259 -3.28 -12.29 3.30
CA ALA A 259 -4.49 -11.78 2.66
C ALA A 259 -5.76 -12.53 3.08
N ARG A 260 -5.67 -13.86 3.26
CA ARG A 260 -6.80 -14.71 3.69
C ARG A 260 -7.20 -14.46 5.15
N GLU A 261 -6.20 -14.30 6.03
CA GLU A 261 -6.41 -14.13 7.48
C GLU A 261 -6.53 -12.66 7.87
N ASP A 262 -6.35 -11.74 6.90
CA ASP A 262 -6.31 -10.29 7.08
C ASP A 262 -5.44 -9.88 8.29
N ARG A 263 -4.30 -10.53 8.43
CA ARG A 263 -3.33 -10.31 9.51
C ARG A 263 -1.95 -10.78 9.12
N VAL A 264 -0.93 -10.00 9.48
CA VAL A 264 0.48 -10.39 9.37
C VAL A 264 1.12 -10.50 10.75
N TYR A 265 1.89 -11.54 10.95
CA TYR A 265 2.81 -11.67 12.08
C TYR A 265 4.20 -11.25 11.63
N MET A 266 4.85 -10.42 12.44
CA MET A 266 6.22 -9.96 12.21
C MET A 266 7.11 -10.50 13.31
N VAL A 267 8.18 -11.19 12.92
CA VAL A 267 9.22 -11.71 13.81
C VAL A 267 10.58 -11.14 13.43
N GLU A 268 11.63 -11.40 14.24
CA GLU A 268 12.94 -10.82 14.02
C GLU A 268 13.77 -11.57 12.96
N GLY A 269 13.71 -12.88 12.93
CA GLY A 269 14.66 -13.72 12.20
C GLY A 269 14.05 -14.68 11.19
N GLN A 270 14.91 -15.18 10.29
CA GLN A 270 14.53 -16.18 9.29
C GLN A 270 14.13 -17.52 9.93
N ALA A 271 14.82 -17.92 11.01
CA ALA A 271 14.52 -19.16 11.70
C ALA A 271 13.11 -19.15 12.30
N ASP A 272 12.71 -18.01 12.85
CA ASP A 272 11.38 -17.83 13.45
C ASP A 272 10.28 -17.95 12.40
N VAL A 273 10.47 -17.32 11.22
CA VAL A 273 9.54 -17.46 10.09
C VAL A 273 9.40 -18.92 9.69
N ILE A 274 10.50 -19.63 9.54
CA ILE A 274 10.50 -21.04 9.12
C ILE A 274 9.81 -21.93 10.17
N ALA A 275 10.09 -21.71 11.46
CA ALA A 275 9.50 -22.46 12.56
C ALA A 275 7.98 -22.21 12.68
N LEU A 276 7.53 -20.98 12.55
CA LEU A 276 6.10 -20.65 12.57
C LEU A 276 5.37 -21.26 11.36
N HIS A 277 5.95 -21.20 10.17
CA HIS A 277 5.39 -21.88 8.99
C HIS A 277 5.27 -23.38 9.20
N GLN A 278 6.30 -24.01 9.81
CA GLN A 278 6.27 -25.41 10.15
C GLN A 278 5.20 -25.75 11.19
N CYS A 279 4.97 -24.87 12.15
CA CYS A 279 3.89 -24.98 13.13
C CYS A 279 2.50 -24.77 12.50
N GLY A 280 2.39 -24.27 11.27
CA GLY A 280 1.13 -24.01 10.56
C GLY A 280 0.63 -22.57 10.69
N ILE A 281 1.48 -21.65 11.15
CA ILE A 281 1.23 -20.18 11.14
C ILE A 281 1.96 -19.61 9.93
N GLU A 282 1.24 -19.53 8.79
CA GLU A 282 1.86 -19.22 7.52
C GLU A 282 1.88 -17.70 7.17
N ASN A 283 1.11 -16.89 7.89
CA ASN A 283 1.02 -15.45 7.68
C ASN A 283 2.12 -14.66 8.43
N VAL A 284 3.36 -15.15 8.39
CA VAL A 284 4.50 -14.61 9.14
C VAL A 284 5.65 -14.21 8.22
N VAL A 285 6.27 -13.07 8.53
CA VAL A 285 7.43 -12.50 7.83
C VAL A 285 8.46 -11.97 8.82
N ALA A 286 9.69 -11.72 8.36
CA ALA A 286 10.72 -11.08 9.17
C ALA A 286 11.41 -9.94 8.40
N ASN A 287 11.80 -8.88 9.15
CA ASN A 287 12.65 -7.80 8.64
C ASN A 287 14.15 -8.08 8.81
N SER A 288 14.49 -9.18 9.49
CA SER A 288 15.84 -9.71 9.64
C SER A 288 16.87 -8.76 10.27
N GLY A 289 16.52 -8.18 11.43
CA GLY A 289 17.45 -7.41 12.27
C GLY A 289 17.68 -5.97 11.87
N THR A 290 16.78 -5.38 11.09
CA THR A 290 16.73 -3.93 10.79
C THR A 290 15.44 -3.32 11.36
N ALA A 291 15.38 -2.01 11.57
CA ALA A 291 14.10 -1.34 11.79
C ALA A 291 13.25 -1.46 10.52
N LEU A 292 11.93 -1.55 10.67
CA LEU A 292 11.00 -1.54 9.54
C LEU A 292 11.16 -0.25 8.73
N SER A 293 11.22 -0.40 7.41
CA SER A 293 11.23 0.72 6.46
C SER A 293 9.82 1.04 5.95
N LEU A 294 9.65 2.23 5.37
CA LEU A 294 8.40 2.58 4.69
C LEU A 294 8.08 1.63 3.53
N HIS A 295 9.08 1.17 2.78
CA HIS A 295 8.88 0.21 1.69
C HIS A 295 8.31 -1.13 2.20
N GLN A 296 8.85 -1.64 3.30
CA GLN A 296 8.36 -2.87 3.92
C GLN A 296 6.93 -2.69 4.47
N ILE A 297 6.63 -1.54 5.09
CA ILE A 297 5.28 -1.22 5.58
C ILE A 297 4.28 -1.14 4.42
N HIS A 298 4.61 -0.41 3.35
CA HIS A 298 3.75 -0.32 2.17
C HIS A 298 3.57 -1.68 1.48
N MET A 299 4.62 -2.54 1.47
CA MET A 299 4.49 -3.91 0.98
C MET A 299 3.46 -4.70 1.79
N LEU A 300 3.51 -4.65 3.12
CA LEU A 300 2.57 -5.35 3.99
C LEU A 300 1.16 -4.79 3.87
N HIS A 301 1.03 -3.47 3.81
CA HIS A 301 -0.26 -2.78 3.71
C HIS A 301 -1.07 -3.17 2.46
N ARG A 302 -0.40 -3.65 1.41
CA ARG A 302 -1.06 -4.22 0.21
C ARG A 302 -1.83 -5.51 0.52
N PHE A 303 -1.46 -6.23 1.57
CA PHE A 303 -2.06 -7.54 1.91
C PHE A 303 -2.96 -7.46 3.13
N SER A 304 -2.61 -6.67 4.15
CA SER A 304 -3.39 -6.44 5.36
C SER A 304 -2.94 -5.15 6.05
N SER A 305 -3.91 -4.49 6.69
CA SER A 305 -3.62 -3.36 7.60
C SER A 305 -3.39 -3.82 9.04
N ASN A 306 -3.56 -5.11 9.35
CA ASN A 306 -3.45 -5.64 10.70
C ASN A 306 -2.10 -6.34 10.88
N ILE A 307 -1.28 -5.84 11.78
CA ILE A 307 0.04 -6.39 12.09
C ILE A 307 0.16 -6.70 13.59
N THR A 308 0.69 -7.87 13.90
CA THR A 308 1.09 -8.26 15.26
C THR A 308 2.59 -8.52 15.28
N LEU A 309 3.31 -7.74 16.08
CA LEU A 309 4.75 -7.92 16.31
C LEU A 309 4.94 -8.98 17.39
N ILE A 310 5.65 -10.03 17.08
CA ILE A 310 5.98 -11.11 18.02
C ILE A 310 7.46 -11.00 18.37
N TYR A 311 7.76 -10.70 19.62
CA TYR A 311 9.11 -10.48 20.12
C TYR A 311 9.44 -11.41 21.27
N ASP A 312 10.74 -11.61 21.47
CA ASP A 312 11.25 -12.27 22.65
C ASP A 312 10.81 -11.52 23.91
N GLY A 313 10.46 -12.24 24.96
CA GLY A 313 10.02 -11.65 26.23
C GLY A 313 11.15 -11.00 27.06
N ASP A 314 12.31 -10.73 26.46
CA ASP A 314 13.47 -10.14 27.12
C ASP A 314 13.54 -8.60 26.95
N ALA A 315 14.52 -7.96 27.62
CA ALA A 315 14.67 -6.51 27.53
C ALA A 315 15.02 -6.01 26.12
N ALA A 316 15.74 -6.78 25.32
CA ALA A 316 16.12 -6.42 23.97
C ALA A 316 14.91 -6.46 23.02
N GLY A 317 14.08 -7.50 23.11
CA GLY A 317 12.83 -7.64 22.37
C GLY A 317 11.83 -6.52 22.72
N ILE A 318 11.72 -6.16 24.00
CA ILE A 318 10.89 -5.02 24.44
C ILE A 318 11.38 -3.71 23.82
N HIS A 319 12.69 -3.45 23.81
CA HIS A 319 13.24 -2.26 23.15
C HIS A 319 13.09 -2.30 21.63
N ALA A 320 13.14 -3.49 21.02
CA ALA A 320 12.87 -3.66 19.59
C ALA A 320 11.41 -3.35 19.28
N ALA A 321 10.46 -3.81 20.12
CA ALA A 321 9.03 -3.51 19.98
C ALA A 321 8.68 -2.02 20.03
N LEU A 322 9.49 -1.19 20.66
CA LEU A 322 9.25 0.25 20.75
C LEU A 322 9.87 1.04 19.57
N ARG A 323 10.78 0.42 18.79
CA ARG A 323 11.48 1.11 17.70
C ARG A 323 10.70 1.00 16.39
N GLY A 324 10.51 2.13 15.71
CA GLY A 324 9.89 2.16 14.38
C GLY A 324 8.38 1.95 14.34
N THR A 325 7.73 1.73 15.49
CA THR A 325 6.29 1.47 15.58
C THR A 325 5.45 2.71 15.26
N ASP A 326 5.94 3.91 15.56
CA ASP A 326 5.25 5.16 15.19
C ASP A 326 5.09 5.29 13.66
N MET A 327 6.01 4.71 12.88
CA MET A 327 5.91 4.67 11.42
C MET A 327 4.76 3.75 10.96
N LEU A 328 4.59 2.58 11.57
CA LEU A 328 3.43 1.70 11.31
C LEU A 328 2.11 2.40 11.62
N LEU A 329 2.04 3.07 12.77
CA LEU A 329 0.85 3.84 13.16
C LEU A 329 0.56 4.99 12.21
N SER A 330 1.60 5.71 11.72
CA SER A 330 1.44 6.83 10.79
C SER A 330 0.93 6.40 9.42
N GLU A 331 1.27 5.17 8.99
CA GLU A 331 0.77 4.55 7.77
C GLU A 331 -0.62 3.90 7.95
N GLY A 332 -1.26 4.09 9.10
CA GLY A 332 -2.61 3.59 9.37
C GLY A 332 -2.71 2.09 9.65
N MET A 333 -1.61 1.43 10.00
CA MET A 333 -1.62 0.03 10.40
C MET A 333 -2.23 -0.14 11.80
N ASN A 334 -3.05 -1.16 11.98
CA ASN A 334 -3.54 -1.61 13.27
C ASN A 334 -2.47 -2.48 13.93
N LEU A 335 -1.84 -1.98 14.97
CA LEU A 335 -0.63 -2.56 15.53
C LEU A 335 -0.88 -3.23 16.87
N ASN A 336 -0.64 -4.55 16.94
CA ASN A 336 -0.59 -5.31 18.17
C ASN A 336 0.85 -5.78 18.50
N VAL A 337 1.09 -6.05 19.75
CA VAL A 337 2.36 -6.62 20.25
C VAL A 337 2.05 -7.88 21.06
N LEU A 338 2.85 -8.90 20.84
CA LEU A 338 2.86 -10.12 21.64
C LEU A 338 4.27 -10.33 22.18
N LEU A 339 4.39 -10.45 23.49
CA LEU A 339 5.61 -10.92 24.15
C LEU A 339 5.45 -12.40 24.52
N LEU A 340 6.44 -13.20 24.17
CA LEU A 340 6.43 -14.63 24.52
C LEU A 340 6.84 -14.85 25.98
N PRO A 341 6.34 -15.91 26.64
CA PRO A 341 6.58 -16.17 28.04
C PRO A 341 8.01 -16.66 28.28
N GLY A 342 8.56 -16.34 29.45
CA GLY A 342 9.81 -16.92 29.92
C GLY A 342 11.07 -16.55 29.14
N GLY A 343 11.02 -15.54 28.25
CA GLY A 343 12.15 -15.14 27.39
C GLY A 343 12.41 -16.13 26.25
N GLN A 344 11.42 -16.96 25.91
CA GLN A 344 11.49 -17.84 24.75
C GLN A 344 11.47 -17.00 23.45
N ASP A 345 12.23 -17.46 22.45
CA ASP A 345 12.11 -16.92 21.10
C ASP A 345 10.93 -17.59 20.33
N PRO A 346 10.46 -17.00 19.22
CA PRO A 346 9.35 -17.57 18.45
C PRO A 346 9.62 -18.98 17.90
N ASP A 347 10.87 -19.31 17.57
CA ASP A 347 11.29 -20.65 17.13
C ASP A 347 11.13 -21.69 18.25
N GLU A 348 11.58 -21.38 19.46
CA GLU A 348 11.43 -22.28 20.64
C GLU A 348 9.95 -22.48 21.00
N PHE A 349 9.17 -21.39 21.00
CA PHE A 349 7.75 -21.44 21.32
C PHE A 349 6.98 -22.26 20.28
N ALA A 350 7.24 -22.06 18.98
CA ALA A 350 6.60 -22.82 17.90
C ALA A 350 6.92 -24.31 17.93
N ARG A 351 8.13 -24.71 18.39
CA ARG A 351 8.51 -26.12 18.53
C ARG A 351 7.83 -26.83 19.70
N SER A 352 7.46 -26.11 20.73
CA SER A 352 6.84 -26.65 21.93
C SER A 352 5.31 -26.66 21.93
N HIS A 353 4.67 -26.01 20.94
CA HIS A 353 3.21 -25.84 20.85
C HIS A 353 2.66 -26.31 19.51
N THR A 354 1.38 -26.69 19.49
CA THR A 354 0.66 -26.92 18.23
C THR A 354 0.22 -25.59 17.61
N ALA A 355 -0.13 -25.60 16.31
CA ALA A 355 -0.68 -24.40 15.64
C ALA A 355 -1.92 -23.84 16.36
N ALA A 356 -2.77 -24.72 16.88
CA ALA A 356 -3.99 -24.32 17.60
C ALA A 356 -3.64 -23.62 18.93
N ASP A 357 -2.74 -24.23 19.71
CA ASP A 357 -2.31 -23.66 20.99
C ASP A 357 -1.62 -22.31 20.79
N PHE A 358 -0.75 -22.20 19.77
CA PHE A 358 -0.06 -20.94 19.49
C PHE A 358 -1.04 -19.85 19.04
N ARG A 359 -2.00 -20.16 18.15
CA ARG A 359 -3.04 -19.19 17.76
C ARG A 359 -3.90 -18.76 18.94
N GLN A 360 -4.29 -19.70 19.79
CA GLN A 360 -5.01 -19.39 21.04
C GLN A 360 -4.18 -18.46 21.93
N TYR A 361 -2.90 -18.76 22.11
CA TYR A 361 -2.00 -17.92 22.89
C TYR A 361 -1.89 -16.50 22.33
N ILE A 362 -1.78 -16.35 20.99
CA ILE A 362 -1.78 -15.03 20.33
C ILE A 362 -3.07 -14.26 20.66
N GLU A 363 -4.23 -14.89 20.47
CA GLU A 363 -5.52 -14.23 20.69
C GLU A 363 -5.74 -13.79 22.16
N GLU A 364 -5.23 -14.56 23.10
CA GLU A 364 -5.38 -14.28 24.54
C GLU A 364 -4.36 -13.23 25.05
N HIS A 365 -3.19 -13.11 24.43
CA HIS A 365 -2.07 -12.36 25.00
C HIS A 365 -1.60 -11.18 24.12
N GLN A 366 -2.05 -11.09 22.87
CA GLN A 366 -1.73 -9.93 22.07
C GLN A 366 -2.40 -8.68 22.64
N VAL A 367 -1.67 -7.58 22.66
CA VAL A 367 -2.12 -6.32 23.25
C VAL A 367 -1.94 -5.22 22.21
N ASP A 368 -2.91 -4.31 22.09
CA ASP A 368 -2.76 -3.10 21.29
C ASP A 368 -1.49 -2.34 21.69
N PHE A 369 -0.76 -1.81 20.69
CA PHE A 369 0.54 -1.19 20.93
C PHE A 369 0.48 0.02 21.86
N ILE A 370 -0.53 0.88 21.77
CA ILE A 370 -0.66 2.05 22.66
C ILE A 370 -0.90 1.58 24.09
N GLN A 371 -1.72 0.56 24.28
CA GLN A 371 -1.93 -0.06 25.58
C GLN A 371 -0.68 -0.73 26.12
N PHE A 372 0.06 -1.47 25.26
CA PHE A 372 1.34 -2.08 25.59
C PHE A 372 2.37 -1.03 26.06
N LYS A 373 2.54 0.04 25.27
CA LYS A 373 3.47 1.13 25.56
C LYS A 373 3.11 1.83 26.87
N THR A 374 1.81 2.08 27.09
CA THR A 374 1.28 2.70 28.32
C THR A 374 1.59 1.84 29.53
N ASN A 375 1.30 0.55 29.48
CA ASN A 375 1.58 -0.37 30.57
C ASN A 375 3.08 -0.48 30.87
N LEU A 376 3.89 -0.58 29.82
CA LEU A 376 5.34 -0.74 29.96
C LEU A 376 6.00 0.48 30.62
N MET A 377 5.66 1.70 30.15
CA MET A 377 6.33 2.92 30.56
C MET A 377 5.83 3.47 31.93
N LEU A 378 4.60 3.12 32.32
CA LEU A 378 3.96 3.72 33.49
C LEU A 378 3.77 2.77 34.67
N LYS A 379 3.83 1.45 34.48
CA LYS A 379 3.47 0.44 35.49
C LYS A 379 4.25 0.58 36.80
N ASN A 380 5.52 0.98 36.77
CA ASN A 380 6.39 1.08 37.95
C ASN A 380 7.06 2.46 38.10
N GLU A 381 6.72 3.42 37.23
CA GLU A 381 7.37 4.73 37.27
C GLU A 381 6.70 5.64 38.30
N ARG A 382 7.44 6.00 39.33
CA ARG A 382 6.99 6.86 40.45
C ARG A 382 7.58 8.27 40.36
N ASP A 383 8.67 8.46 39.63
CA ASP A 383 9.27 9.77 39.43
C ASP A 383 8.36 10.65 38.56
N PRO A 384 7.89 11.80 39.07
CA PRO A 384 6.98 12.67 38.32
C PRO A 384 7.56 13.15 36.98
N LYS A 385 8.87 13.38 36.90
CA LYS A 385 9.53 13.84 35.66
C LYS A 385 9.55 12.74 34.59
N LYS A 386 10.01 11.56 34.96
CA LYS A 386 10.03 10.39 34.06
C LYS A 386 8.61 9.98 33.64
N ARG A 387 7.65 10.07 34.57
CA ARG A 387 6.25 9.81 34.29
C ARG A 387 5.69 10.80 33.25
N ALA A 388 6.02 12.09 33.35
CA ALA A 388 5.62 13.09 32.35
C ALA A 388 6.28 12.84 30.98
N GLU A 389 7.56 12.45 30.95
CA GLU A 389 8.27 12.07 29.73
C GLU A 389 7.62 10.84 29.06
N ALA A 390 7.26 9.82 29.84
CA ALA A 390 6.54 8.64 29.36
C ALA A 390 5.18 8.99 28.77
N ILE A 391 4.40 9.83 29.45
CA ILE A 391 3.08 10.28 28.95
C ILE A 391 3.25 11.06 27.65
N ASN A 392 4.22 11.96 27.55
CA ASN A 392 4.50 12.67 26.30
C ASN A 392 4.85 11.71 25.16
N SER A 393 5.67 10.69 25.42
CA SER A 393 6.01 9.67 24.41
C SER A 393 4.80 8.88 23.94
N ILE A 394 3.85 8.54 24.84
CA ILE A 394 2.61 7.83 24.49
C ILE A 394 1.71 8.74 23.63
N VAL A 395 1.48 9.97 24.07
CA VAL A 395 0.65 10.96 23.36
C VAL A 395 1.25 11.28 21.99
N GLN A 396 2.58 11.30 21.86
CA GLN A 396 3.28 11.48 20.59
C GLN A 396 2.97 10.31 19.64
N SER A 397 3.02 9.06 20.10
CA SER A 397 2.62 7.90 19.28
C SER A 397 1.13 7.93 18.89
N ILE A 398 0.24 8.35 19.79
CA ILE A 398 -1.18 8.52 19.43
C ILE A 398 -1.35 9.59 18.36
N SER A 399 -0.59 10.69 18.43
CA SER A 399 -0.71 11.84 17.52
C SER A 399 -0.34 11.52 16.06
N VAL A 400 0.39 10.42 15.77
CA VAL A 400 0.73 9.99 14.39
C VAL A 400 -0.40 9.19 13.73
N VAL A 401 -1.32 8.61 14.49
CA VAL A 401 -2.43 7.82 13.96
C VAL A 401 -3.29 8.68 13.03
N PRO A 402 -3.52 8.30 11.75
CA PRO A 402 -4.27 9.14 10.81
C PRO A 402 -5.75 9.30 11.16
N ASN A 403 -6.38 8.24 11.66
CA ASN A 403 -7.81 8.22 11.98
C ASN A 403 -8.12 9.01 13.25
N GLN A 404 -8.91 10.09 13.13
CA GLN A 404 -9.24 10.95 14.24
C GLN A 404 -10.04 10.22 15.35
N ILE A 405 -11.03 9.41 14.97
CA ILE A 405 -11.88 8.69 15.95
C ILE A 405 -11.00 7.73 16.76
N LEU A 406 -10.07 7.04 16.11
CA LEU A 406 -9.14 6.12 16.77
C LEU A 406 -8.19 6.88 17.71
N ARG A 407 -7.69 8.06 17.31
CA ARG A 407 -6.88 8.92 18.18
C ARG A 407 -7.64 9.33 19.44
N ASP A 408 -8.90 9.78 19.27
CA ASP A 408 -9.75 10.24 20.37
C ASP A 408 -10.05 9.06 21.33
N THR A 409 -10.30 7.86 20.78
CA THR A 409 -10.50 6.65 21.58
C THR A 409 -9.24 6.29 22.38
N TYR A 410 -8.05 6.35 21.76
CA TYR A 410 -6.78 6.10 22.46
C TYR A 410 -6.50 7.13 23.54
N ILE A 411 -6.77 8.40 23.29
CA ILE A 411 -6.60 9.46 24.30
C ILE A 411 -7.53 9.24 25.48
N HIS A 412 -8.80 8.88 25.22
CA HIS A 412 -9.77 8.58 26.27
C HIS A 412 -9.31 7.40 27.15
N ASP A 413 -8.95 6.26 26.54
CA ASP A 413 -8.45 5.08 27.28
C ASP A 413 -7.16 5.40 28.06
N CYS A 414 -6.25 6.15 27.46
CA CYS A 414 -5.02 6.60 28.09
C CYS A 414 -5.29 7.50 29.30
N ALA A 415 -6.21 8.48 29.18
CA ALA A 415 -6.61 9.39 30.25
C ALA A 415 -7.17 8.63 31.46
N GLN A 416 -8.06 7.65 31.23
CA GLN A 416 -8.62 6.79 32.27
C GLN A 416 -7.55 5.98 33.00
N ARG A 417 -6.64 5.33 32.25
CA ARG A 417 -5.57 4.48 32.83
C ARG A 417 -4.55 5.26 33.62
N ILE A 418 -4.23 6.48 33.20
CA ILE A 418 -3.20 7.34 33.82
C ILE A 418 -3.78 8.17 34.98
N GLY A 419 -5.10 8.38 35.00
CA GLY A 419 -5.80 9.24 35.96
C GLY A 419 -5.56 10.72 35.71
N LEU A 420 -5.41 11.13 34.45
CA LEU A 420 -5.26 12.54 34.03
C LEU A 420 -6.52 13.03 33.33
N ASN A 421 -6.66 14.38 33.29
CA ASN A 421 -7.75 14.99 32.54
C ASN A 421 -7.53 14.82 31.05
N GLU A 422 -8.53 14.31 30.34
CA GLU A 422 -8.51 14.05 28.91
C GLU A 422 -8.17 15.31 28.08
N SER A 423 -8.71 16.48 28.50
CA SER A 423 -8.42 17.75 27.81
C SER A 423 -6.94 18.14 27.82
N THR A 424 -6.20 17.73 28.86
CA THR A 424 -4.74 17.95 28.90
C THR A 424 -4.00 17.13 27.87
N LEU A 425 -4.39 15.86 27.70
CA LEU A 425 -3.81 14.97 26.70
C LEU A 425 -4.18 15.40 25.27
N ILE A 426 -5.43 15.82 25.03
CA ILE A 426 -5.88 16.38 23.75
C ILE A 426 -5.05 17.61 23.36
N ASN A 427 -4.85 18.55 24.29
CA ASN A 427 -4.05 19.74 24.02
C ASN A 427 -2.61 19.38 23.68
N GLN A 428 -2.02 18.45 24.40
CA GLN A 428 -0.66 17.96 24.10
C GLN A 428 -0.57 17.25 22.75
N MET A 429 -1.53 16.40 22.44
CA MET A 429 -1.64 15.73 21.12
C MET A 429 -1.75 16.76 19.99
N ASN A 430 -2.61 17.76 20.14
CA ASN A 430 -2.77 18.82 19.15
C ASN A 430 -1.47 19.64 18.96
N ASN A 431 -0.68 19.85 20.01
CA ASN A 431 0.62 20.49 19.90
C ASN A 431 1.58 19.65 19.05
N PHE A 432 1.63 18.33 19.25
CA PHE A 432 2.44 17.44 18.39
C PHE A 432 1.98 17.45 16.93
N ILE A 433 0.66 17.45 16.68
CA ILE A 433 0.10 17.52 15.32
C ILE A 433 0.47 18.86 14.65
N ARG A 434 0.33 19.97 15.36
CA ARG A 434 0.68 21.31 14.85
C ARG A 434 2.19 21.44 14.58
N GLY A 435 3.03 20.96 15.50
CA GLY A 435 4.48 21.00 15.37
C GLY A 435 4.99 20.26 14.12
N ARG A 436 4.30 19.20 13.69
CA ARG A 436 4.62 18.50 12.41
C ARG A 436 4.20 19.30 11.18
N LYS A 437 3.04 19.97 11.22
CA LYS A 437 2.55 20.77 10.09
C LYS A 437 3.40 22.02 9.82
N THR A 438 4.08 22.53 10.83
CA THR A 438 4.89 23.75 10.73
C THR A 438 6.36 23.50 10.36
N GLY A 439 6.78 22.26 10.12
CA GLY A 439 8.10 21.92 9.55
C GLY A 439 9.30 22.51 10.29
N SER A 440 9.31 22.53 11.63
CA SER A 440 10.40 23.12 12.38
C SER A 440 10.89 22.25 13.54
N THR A 441 12.16 21.92 13.44
CA THR A 441 13.14 21.52 14.47
C THR A 441 13.00 20.14 15.12
N ALA A 442 13.91 19.27 14.69
CA ALA A 442 14.40 18.16 15.50
C ALA A 442 15.16 18.70 16.74
N PRO A 443 15.12 18.00 17.89
CA PRO A 443 15.97 18.35 19.03
C PRO A 443 17.43 18.09 18.69
N GLN A 444 18.27 19.09 18.95
CA GLN A 444 19.72 18.99 18.86
C GLN A 444 20.24 17.91 19.81
N GLN A 445 20.94 16.95 19.26
CA GLN A 445 21.94 16.17 19.99
C GLN A 445 23.31 16.83 19.82
N ASP A 446 24.00 17.01 20.94
CA ASP A 446 25.30 17.64 21.03
C ASP A 446 26.40 16.92 20.25
N GLY A 447 27.09 17.70 19.47
CA GLY A 447 28.50 17.74 19.21
C GLY A 447 29.28 16.55 18.67
N VAL A 448 29.51 16.52 17.32
CA VAL A 448 30.82 16.17 16.74
C VAL A 448 31.02 17.02 15.47
N PRO A 449 32.18 17.67 15.23
CA PRO A 449 32.36 18.55 14.08
C PRO A 449 32.62 17.79 12.79
N VAL A 450 31.84 18.09 11.76
CA VAL A 450 32.00 17.55 10.40
C VAL A 450 32.50 18.66 9.47
N GLY A 451 33.52 18.38 8.68
CA GLY A 451 34.11 19.24 7.67
C GLY A 451 33.19 19.56 6.47
N PRO A 452 33.62 20.43 5.53
CA PRO A 452 32.73 21.13 4.61
C PRO A 452 32.16 20.22 3.54
N GLN A 453 30.82 20.20 3.44
CA GLN A 453 30.06 19.49 2.42
C GLN A 453 29.83 20.37 1.17
N LEU A 454 30.07 19.75 0.01
CA LEU A 454 29.63 20.21 -1.30
C LEU A 454 28.09 20.04 -1.44
N GLN A 455 27.42 21.08 -1.93
CA GLN A 455 25.97 21.09 -2.14
C GLN A 455 25.59 20.16 -3.31
N PRO A 456 24.62 19.25 -3.13
CA PRO A 456 23.94 18.60 -4.26
C PRO A 456 22.71 19.40 -4.69
N ALA A 457 22.46 19.38 -6.00
CA ALA A 457 21.31 19.98 -6.66
C ALA A 457 19.97 19.41 -6.16
N ALA A 458 18.94 20.26 -6.20
CA ALA A 458 17.59 19.98 -5.75
C ALA A 458 16.98 18.73 -6.40
N ALA A 459 16.56 17.76 -5.56
CA ALA A 459 15.72 16.65 -5.95
C ALA A 459 14.23 17.04 -5.86
N PRO A 460 13.36 16.46 -6.70
CA PRO A 460 11.93 16.77 -6.69
C PRO A 460 11.26 16.25 -5.40
N THR A 461 10.37 17.05 -4.88
CA THR A 461 9.54 16.82 -3.70
C THR A 461 8.80 15.49 -3.76
N ALA A 462 9.01 14.65 -2.73
CA ALA A 462 8.24 13.43 -2.51
C ALA A 462 6.76 13.76 -2.24
N MET A 463 5.87 13.12 -2.98
CA MET A 463 4.41 13.19 -2.78
C MET A 463 4.03 12.37 -1.53
N ASP A 464 3.31 13.01 -0.62
CA ASP A 464 2.63 12.38 0.52
C ASP A 464 1.55 11.42 0.01
N SER A 465 1.73 10.12 0.27
CA SER A 465 0.72 9.10 -0.01
C SER A 465 -0.19 8.87 1.19
N THR A 466 -1.09 9.81 1.45
CA THR A 466 -2.27 9.55 2.29
C THR A 466 -3.38 8.96 1.41
N THR A 467 -4.03 7.92 1.88
CA THR A 467 -5.16 7.26 1.19
C THR A 467 -6.20 8.30 0.74
N PRO A 468 -6.60 8.32 -0.54
CA PRO A 468 -7.35 9.41 -1.15
C PRO A 468 -8.74 9.70 -0.56
N MET A 469 -9.30 8.83 0.26
CA MET A 469 -10.68 8.91 0.74
C MET A 469 -10.90 9.77 2.00
N GLN A 470 -9.84 10.10 2.77
CA GLN A 470 -10.02 10.73 4.09
C GLN A 470 -9.92 12.26 4.12
N GLN A 471 -9.59 12.91 3.00
CA GLN A 471 -9.48 14.38 2.94
C GLN A 471 -10.45 15.06 1.97
N ALA A 472 -11.18 14.30 1.16
CA ALA A 472 -12.12 14.86 0.19
C ALA A 472 -13.45 15.24 0.86
N SER A 473 -13.97 16.43 0.53
CA SER A 473 -15.34 16.80 0.94
C SER A 473 -16.35 15.87 0.26
N LYS A 474 -17.54 15.76 0.86
CA LYS A 474 -18.64 14.97 0.25
C LYS A 474 -18.97 15.47 -1.16
N VAL A 475 -18.83 16.76 -1.41
CA VAL A 475 -19.08 17.38 -2.71
C VAL A 475 -17.99 16.97 -3.72
N GLU A 476 -16.72 16.95 -3.32
CA GLU A 476 -15.64 16.45 -4.16
C GLU A 476 -15.81 14.99 -4.56
N MET A 477 -16.24 14.14 -3.61
CA MET A 477 -16.55 12.75 -3.94
C MET A 477 -17.68 12.63 -4.96
N MET A 478 -18.72 13.47 -4.85
CA MET A 478 -19.83 13.48 -5.81
C MET A 478 -19.39 14.00 -7.18
N LEU A 479 -18.50 15.01 -7.25
CA LEU A 479 -17.89 15.47 -8.49
C LEU A 479 -17.05 14.38 -9.15
N ALA A 480 -16.18 13.72 -8.40
CA ALA A 480 -15.37 12.61 -8.91
C ALA A 480 -16.25 11.45 -9.42
N GLN A 481 -17.31 11.09 -8.70
CA GLN A 481 -18.28 10.10 -9.15
C GLN A 481 -18.97 10.50 -10.45
N LEU A 482 -19.32 11.76 -10.61
CA LEU A 482 -19.94 12.29 -11.81
C LEU A 482 -19.00 12.22 -13.02
N ILE A 483 -17.72 12.57 -12.82
CA ILE A 483 -16.68 12.51 -13.85
C ILE A 483 -16.44 11.05 -14.28
N ILE A 484 -16.33 10.13 -13.34
CA ILE A 484 -16.11 8.71 -13.62
C ILE A 484 -17.28 8.09 -14.39
N ARG A 485 -18.52 8.42 -14.02
CA ARG A 485 -19.72 7.82 -14.63
C ARG A 485 -20.13 8.44 -15.96
N HIS A 486 -19.85 9.72 -16.15
CA HIS A 486 -20.45 10.52 -17.24
C HIS A 486 -19.48 11.55 -17.83
N GLY A 487 -18.16 11.44 -17.58
CA GLY A 487 -17.16 12.44 -17.97
C GLY A 487 -17.16 12.79 -19.46
N GLU A 488 -17.47 11.81 -20.33
CA GLU A 488 -17.51 11.96 -21.78
C GLU A 488 -18.83 12.53 -22.33
N ARG A 489 -19.88 12.61 -21.48
CA ARG A 489 -21.19 13.06 -21.97
C ARG A 489 -21.21 14.56 -22.21
N VAL A 490 -21.65 14.97 -23.38
CA VAL A 490 -21.85 16.38 -23.72
C VAL A 490 -23.07 16.93 -22.95
N ILE A 491 -22.85 18.03 -22.20
CA ILE A 491 -23.88 18.68 -21.39
C ILE A 491 -24.15 20.13 -21.83
N MET A 492 -23.22 20.75 -22.56
CA MET A 492 -23.37 22.06 -23.15
C MET A 492 -23.12 21.96 -24.64
N ASN A 493 -24.12 22.32 -25.42
CA ASN A 493 -24.01 22.43 -26.85
C ASN A 493 -23.96 23.92 -27.23
N ASP A 494 -23.22 24.24 -28.28
CA ASP A 494 -23.24 25.57 -28.90
C ASP A 494 -22.73 26.70 -27.99
N VAL A 495 -21.59 26.42 -27.30
CA VAL A 495 -20.88 27.42 -26.49
C VAL A 495 -20.00 28.24 -27.44
N GLU A 496 -20.18 29.57 -27.46
CA GLU A 496 -19.39 30.48 -28.26
C GLU A 496 -18.18 31.01 -27.49
N ASP A 497 -16.98 30.94 -28.10
CA ASP A 497 -15.77 31.53 -27.53
C ASP A 497 -15.62 33.01 -27.90
N GLU A 498 -14.58 33.68 -27.38
CA GLU A 498 -14.29 35.08 -27.65
C GLU A 498 -13.97 35.37 -29.16
N GLU A 499 -13.66 34.32 -29.91
CA GLU A 499 -13.35 34.38 -31.35
C GLU A 499 -14.57 34.06 -32.24
N GLY A 500 -15.73 33.72 -31.63
CA GLY A 500 -16.97 33.37 -32.32
C GLY A 500 -17.05 31.93 -32.82
N ASN A 501 -16.20 31.02 -32.34
CA ASN A 501 -16.26 29.60 -32.66
C ASN A 501 -17.25 28.88 -31.71
N HIS A 502 -18.05 27.98 -32.31
CA HIS A 502 -19.01 27.18 -31.56
C HIS A 502 -18.43 25.81 -31.23
N TYR A 503 -18.48 25.40 -29.96
CA TYR A 503 -18.05 24.10 -29.51
C TYR A 503 -18.98 23.50 -28.44
N SER A 504 -18.87 22.21 -28.24
CA SER A 504 -19.65 21.49 -27.21
C SER A 504 -18.73 21.08 -26.06
N LEU A 505 -19.22 21.16 -24.82
CA LEU A 505 -18.47 20.76 -23.62
C LEU A 505 -19.04 19.49 -23.02
N THR A 506 -18.14 18.55 -22.71
CA THR A 506 -18.45 17.37 -21.93
C THR A 506 -18.50 17.70 -20.42
N VAL A 507 -19.01 16.78 -19.61
CA VAL A 507 -19.02 16.94 -18.15
C VAL A 507 -17.61 17.21 -17.62
N ALA A 508 -16.62 16.42 -18.03
CA ALA A 508 -15.23 16.58 -17.58
C ALA A 508 -14.65 17.93 -17.98
N GLN A 509 -14.83 18.34 -19.23
CA GLN A 509 -14.37 19.64 -19.72
C GLN A 509 -15.06 20.81 -19.03
N TYR A 510 -16.38 20.72 -18.82
CA TYR A 510 -17.13 21.77 -18.13
C TYR A 510 -16.63 21.97 -16.70
N ILE A 511 -16.41 20.88 -15.95
CA ILE A 511 -15.86 20.96 -14.60
C ILE A 511 -14.44 21.52 -14.62
N TYR A 512 -13.58 21.00 -15.49
CA TYR A 512 -12.18 21.40 -15.58
C TYR A 512 -12.02 22.89 -15.88
N TYR A 513 -12.70 23.40 -16.92
CA TYR A 513 -12.59 24.81 -17.30
C TYR A 513 -13.20 25.76 -16.26
N ASN A 514 -14.29 25.37 -15.59
CA ASN A 514 -14.87 26.17 -14.50
C ASN A 514 -13.94 26.26 -13.29
N LEU A 515 -13.29 25.17 -12.89
CA LEU A 515 -12.33 25.20 -11.79
C LEU A 515 -11.07 25.98 -12.17
N ALA A 516 -10.57 25.82 -13.40
CA ALA A 516 -9.41 26.56 -13.89
C ALA A 516 -9.67 28.08 -13.99
N ALA A 517 -10.86 28.50 -14.42
CA ALA A 517 -11.24 29.91 -14.48
C ALA A 517 -11.26 30.58 -13.11
N ASP A 518 -11.58 29.84 -12.07
CA ASP A 518 -11.59 30.32 -10.67
C ASP A 518 -10.23 30.11 -9.95
N ASN A 519 -9.21 29.57 -10.62
CA ASN A 519 -7.96 29.09 -10.02
C ASN A 519 -8.17 28.13 -8.85
N LEU A 520 -9.18 27.27 -8.95
CA LEU A 520 -9.52 26.24 -7.97
C LEU A 520 -9.03 24.87 -8.45
N SER A 521 -8.72 24.01 -7.50
CA SER A 521 -8.43 22.58 -7.73
C SER A 521 -9.11 21.76 -6.64
N LEU A 522 -9.36 20.48 -6.91
CA LEU A 522 -9.87 19.57 -5.90
C LEU A 522 -8.78 19.34 -4.86
N HIS A 523 -9.15 19.17 -3.59
CA HIS A 523 -8.16 18.97 -2.51
C HIS A 523 -7.46 17.61 -2.61
N ASN A 524 -8.12 16.64 -3.28
CA ASN A 524 -7.57 15.30 -3.45
C ASN A 524 -6.84 15.18 -4.79
N ASP A 525 -5.54 14.90 -4.75
CA ASP A 525 -4.69 14.75 -5.93
C ASP A 525 -5.17 13.66 -6.90
N LEU A 526 -5.76 12.57 -6.37
CA LEU A 526 -6.30 11.50 -7.20
C LEU A 526 -7.52 11.97 -8.01
N PHE A 527 -8.37 12.80 -7.41
CA PHE A 527 -9.52 13.38 -8.11
C PHE A 527 -9.10 14.40 -9.19
N ASN A 528 -8.02 15.18 -8.92
CA ASN A 528 -7.45 16.07 -9.94
C ASN A 528 -6.89 15.27 -11.12
N LYS A 529 -6.21 14.14 -10.89
CA LYS A 529 -5.74 13.26 -11.97
C LYS A 529 -6.89 12.70 -12.79
N ILE A 530 -7.94 12.19 -12.12
CA ILE A 530 -9.15 11.69 -12.79
C ILE A 530 -9.81 12.77 -13.64
N LEU A 531 -9.93 13.99 -13.12
CA LEU A 531 -10.49 15.11 -13.86
C LEU A 531 -9.65 15.47 -15.09
N HIS A 532 -8.33 15.53 -14.94
CA HIS A 532 -7.40 15.87 -16.02
C HIS A 532 -7.44 14.82 -17.13
N GLU A 533 -7.32 13.54 -16.80
CA GLU A 533 -7.39 12.46 -17.78
C GLU A 533 -8.76 12.35 -18.45
N ALA A 534 -9.85 12.52 -17.69
CA ALA A 534 -11.18 12.57 -18.27
C ALA A 534 -11.36 13.73 -19.24
N CYS A 535 -10.78 14.90 -18.93
CA CYS A 535 -10.81 16.08 -19.80
C CYS A 535 -10.02 15.84 -21.11
N GLU A 536 -8.82 15.28 -21.02
CA GLU A 536 -7.95 15.00 -22.17
C GLU A 536 -8.59 14.00 -23.15
N HIS A 537 -9.15 12.91 -22.61
CA HIS A 537 -9.71 11.84 -23.43
C HIS A 537 -11.17 12.02 -23.82
N SER A 538 -11.90 12.97 -23.22
CA SER A 538 -13.35 13.13 -23.40
C SER A 538 -13.79 13.42 -24.85
N THR A 539 -12.88 13.90 -25.70
CA THR A 539 -13.14 14.19 -27.15
C THR A 539 -12.70 13.06 -28.07
N GLU A 540 -12.04 12.02 -27.54
CA GLU A 540 -11.60 10.89 -28.37
C GLU A 540 -12.81 10.05 -28.81
N PRO A 541 -12.90 9.66 -30.10
CA PRO A 541 -13.99 8.83 -30.58
C PRO A 541 -14.04 7.47 -29.85
N GLY A 542 -15.18 7.22 -29.19
CA GLY A 542 -15.39 5.95 -28.46
C GLY A 542 -14.89 5.94 -27.01
N PHE A 543 -14.33 7.02 -26.52
CA PHE A 543 -13.97 7.14 -25.10
C PHE A 543 -15.21 7.05 -24.20
N LYS A 544 -15.11 6.25 -23.15
CA LYS A 544 -16.09 6.14 -22.06
C LYS A 544 -15.35 6.20 -20.73
N ALA A 545 -15.66 7.17 -19.91
CA ALA A 545 -14.95 7.44 -18.67
C ALA A 545 -15.06 6.27 -17.67
N GLU A 546 -16.25 5.71 -17.46
CA GLU A 546 -16.47 4.63 -16.51
C GLU A 546 -15.60 3.39 -16.81
N PRO A 547 -15.65 2.75 -17.99
CA PRO A 547 -14.77 1.62 -18.29
C PRO A 547 -13.29 1.97 -18.36
N TYR A 548 -12.95 3.22 -18.73
CA TYR A 548 -11.57 3.68 -18.76
C TYR A 548 -10.95 3.67 -17.35
N PHE A 549 -11.60 4.32 -16.37
CA PHE A 549 -11.08 4.41 -15.01
C PHE A 549 -11.18 3.09 -14.24
N ILE A 550 -12.20 2.25 -14.50
CA ILE A 550 -12.28 0.92 -13.90
C ILE A 550 -11.09 0.03 -14.31
N ASN A 551 -10.63 0.16 -15.57
CA ASN A 551 -9.52 -0.61 -16.12
C ASN A 551 -8.19 0.14 -16.11
N HIS A 552 -8.07 1.20 -15.32
CA HIS A 552 -6.89 2.05 -15.27
C HIS A 552 -5.67 1.30 -14.69
N GLU A 553 -4.46 1.67 -15.15
CA GLU A 553 -3.20 1.06 -14.68
C GLU A 553 -2.90 1.37 -13.21
N ASP A 554 -3.28 2.58 -12.76
CA ASP A 554 -3.20 2.93 -11.34
C ASP A 554 -4.32 2.21 -10.58
N ILE A 555 -3.90 1.29 -9.70
CA ILE A 555 -4.81 0.47 -8.90
C ILE A 555 -5.71 1.30 -7.97
N ASN A 556 -5.23 2.48 -7.52
CA ASN A 556 -6.03 3.36 -6.66
C ASN A 556 -7.14 4.03 -7.46
N MET A 557 -6.86 4.46 -8.70
CA MET A 557 -7.89 4.97 -9.62
C MET A 557 -8.90 3.88 -9.97
N SER A 558 -8.45 2.67 -10.30
CA SER A 558 -9.31 1.55 -10.64
C SER A 558 -10.23 1.14 -9.47
N LYS A 559 -9.71 1.05 -8.26
CA LYS A 559 -10.50 0.76 -7.04
C LYS A 559 -11.53 1.86 -6.79
N LEU A 560 -11.11 3.12 -6.80
CA LEU A 560 -11.99 4.26 -6.60
C LEU A 560 -13.11 4.31 -7.64
N ALA A 561 -12.77 4.12 -8.92
CA ALA A 561 -13.75 4.10 -10.00
C ALA A 561 -14.76 2.96 -9.84
N THR A 562 -14.31 1.80 -9.40
CA THR A 562 -15.19 0.65 -9.12
C THR A 562 -16.16 0.97 -7.98
N ASP A 563 -15.67 1.51 -6.87
CA ASP A 563 -16.50 1.87 -5.71
C ASP A 563 -17.54 2.94 -6.07
N MET A 564 -17.16 3.93 -6.88
CA MET A 564 -18.04 5.02 -7.30
C MET A 564 -19.03 4.63 -8.42
N SER A 565 -18.74 3.56 -9.17
CA SER A 565 -19.60 3.03 -10.23
C SER A 565 -20.68 2.09 -9.72
N MET A 566 -20.49 1.43 -8.55
CA MET A 566 -21.44 0.45 -8.01
C MET A 566 -22.59 1.14 -7.24
N ASP A 567 -23.83 0.85 -7.65
CA ASP A 567 -25.02 1.31 -6.94
C ASP A 567 -25.37 0.31 -5.82
N ARG A 568 -25.44 0.81 -4.58
CA ARG A 568 -25.84 0.02 -3.40
C ARG A 568 -27.33 -0.39 -3.42
N TYR A 569 -28.18 0.33 -4.18
CA TYR A 569 -29.59 0.08 -4.30
C TYR A 569 -30.04 0.16 -5.76
N HIS A 570 -30.58 -0.92 -6.32
CA HIS A 570 -31.33 -0.91 -7.56
C HIS A 570 -32.79 -0.57 -7.27
N LEU A 571 -33.22 0.64 -7.60
CA LEU A 571 -34.63 0.88 -7.88
C LEU A 571 -34.96 0.10 -9.17
N SER A 572 -35.85 -0.90 -9.05
CA SER A 572 -36.36 -1.62 -10.22
C SER A 572 -37.13 -0.63 -11.10
N GLN A 573 -36.47 -0.11 -12.12
CA GLN A 573 -37.19 0.57 -13.21
C GLN A 573 -38.05 -0.50 -13.92
N ARG A 574 -39.37 -0.42 -13.75
CA ARG A 574 -40.29 -1.13 -14.63
C ARG A 574 -40.00 -0.63 -16.05
N LYS A 575 -39.47 -1.51 -16.89
CA LYS A 575 -39.48 -1.28 -18.34
C LYS A 575 -40.95 -1.13 -18.74
N ALA A 576 -41.30 0.04 -19.23
CA ALA A 576 -42.52 0.21 -19.99
C ALA A 576 -42.29 -0.50 -21.32
N ASP A 577 -42.77 -1.75 -21.40
CA ASP A 577 -42.85 -2.46 -22.67
C ASP A 577 -43.96 -1.79 -23.52
N GLY A 578 -43.52 -1.04 -24.52
CA GLY A 578 -44.39 -0.45 -25.56
C GLY A 578 -43.54 -0.21 -26.82
N PRO A 579 -44.11 -0.42 -28.04
CA PRO A 579 -43.36 -0.45 -29.28
C PRO A 579 -42.82 0.92 -29.67
N ASP A 580 -41.67 0.89 -30.26
CA ASP A 580 -40.95 1.86 -31.09
C ASP A 580 -41.58 3.26 -31.24
N ASN A 581 -41.13 4.17 -30.34
CA ASN A 581 -41.35 5.60 -30.55
C ASN A 581 -40.01 6.32 -30.42
N GLU A 582 -39.32 6.52 -31.57
CA GLU A 582 -38.04 7.25 -31.67
C GLU A 582 -38.13 8.62 -30.99
N GLU A 583 -39.28 9.28 -31.04
CA GLU A 583 -39.53 10.58 -30.40
C GLU A 583 -39.50 10.45 -28.85
N ALA A 584 -40.03 9.36 -28.28
CA ALA A 584 -40.02 9.15 -26.85
C ALA A 584 -38.60 8.81 -26.34
N GLN A 585 -37.78 8.11 -27.12
CA GLN A 585 -36.38 7.84 -26.80
C GLN A 585 -35.55 9.13 -26.87
N LEU A 586 -35.68 9.92 -27.93
CA LEU A 586 -35.04 11.23 -28.04
C LEU A 586 -35.43 12.19 -26.92
N GLN A 587 -36.69 12.19 -26.49
CA GLN A 587 -37.15 13.00 -25.35
C GLN A 587 -36.56 12.51 -24.04
N ALA A 588 -36.43 11.20 -23.82
CA ALA A 588 -35.84 10.62 -22.64
C ALA A 588 -34.33 10.94 -22.56
N GLU A 589 -33.61 10.90 -23.69
CA GLU A 589 -32.18 11.29 -23.78
C GLU A 589 -31.98 12.77 -23.47
N ARG A 590 -32.86 13.64 -24.02
CA ARG A 590 -32.81 15.09 -23.75
C ARG A 590 -33.03 15.37 -22.25
N ASN A 591 -34.06 14.76 -21.66
CA ASN A 591 -34.35 14.91 -20.23
C ASN A 591 -33.18 14.41 -19.37
N GLN A 592 -32.52 13.33 -19.78
CA GLN A 592 -31.37 12.78 -19.07
C GLN A 592 -30.14 13.69 -19.17
N THR A 593 -29.89 14.31 -20.34
CA THR A 593 -28.81 15.26 -20.56
C THR A 593 -29.05 16.55 -19.76
N GLU A 594 -30.28 17.04 -19.72
CA GLU A 594 -30.65 18.23 -18.94
C GLU A 594 -30.53 17.99 -17.44
N SER A 595 -30.94 16.82 -16.95
CA SER A 595 -30.76 16.41 -15.55
C SER A 595 -29.28 16.34 -15.17
N LEU A 596 -28.44 15.76 -16.04
CA LEU A 596 -27.00 15.65 -15.85
C LEU A 596 -26.32 17.04 -15.83
N ARG A 597 -26.73 17.93 -16.73
CA ARG A 597 -26.28 19.33 -16.78
C ARG A 597 -26.59 20.04 -15.47
N ASN A 598 -27.84 19.97 -15.01
CA ASN A 598 -28.27 20.61 -13.78
C ASN A 598 -27.51 20.07 -12.57
N GLN A 599 -27.33 18.76 -12.50
CA GLN A 599 -26.54 18.12 -11.44
C GLN A 599 -25.09 18.61 -11.44
N THR A 600 -24.45 18.72 -12.60
CA THR A 600 -23.06 19.20 -12.73
C THR A 600 -22.95 20.65 -12.25
N ILE A 601 -23.87 21.53 -12.67
CA ILE A 601 -23.88 22.95 -12.26
C ILE A 601 -24.06 23.06 -10.75
N HIS A 602 -25.02 22.35 -10.18
CA HIS A 602 -25.27 22.39 -8.73
C HIS A 602 -24.06 21.91 -7.92
N LEU A 603 -23.44 20.81 -8.30
CA LEU A 603 -22.25 20.31 -7.59
C LEU A 603 -21.06 21.28 -7.67
N LEU A 604 -20.88 21.97 -8.79
CA LEU A 604 -19.84 23.00 -8.89
C LEU A 604 -20.15 24.22 -8.00
N LEU A 605 -21.40 24.63 -7.91
CA LEU A 605 -21.81 25.72 -7.02
C LEU A 605 -21.64 25.34 -5.55
N ASP A 606 -21.99 24.10 -5.17
CA ASP A 606 -21.78 23.57 -3.83
C ASP A 606 -20.27 23.51 -3.49
N PHE A 607 -19.42 23.08 -4.43
CA PHE A 607 -17.97 23.07 -4.25
C PHE A 607 -17.39 24.49 -4.03
N ARG A 608 -17.85 25.46 -4.83
CA ARG A 608 -17.48 26.87 -4.66
C ARG A 608 -17.94 27.41 -3.30
N MET A 609 -19.12 26.99 -2.84
CA MET A 609 -19.65 27.38 -1.54
C MET A 609 -18.77 26.81 -0.39
N ASP A 610 -18.43 25.51 -0.42
CA ASP A 610 -17.54 24.87 0.54
C ASP A 610 -16.18 25.60 0.60
N TYR A 611 -15.63 25.97 -0.56
CA TYR A 611 -14.36 26.72 -0.63
C TYR A 611 -14.49 28.11 0.02
N VAL A 612 -15.53 28.86 -0.31
CA VAL A 612 -15.76 30.22 0.27
C VAL A 612 -15.98 30.14 1.78
N GLU A 613 -16.70 29.13 2.29
CA GLU A 613 -16.91 28.94 3.71
C GLU A 613 -15.60 28.58 4.42
N ALA A 614 -14.75 27.76 3.82
CA ALA A 614 -13.41 27.46 4.36
C ALA A 614 -12.52 28.71 4.42
N GLN A 615 -12.53 29.56 3.39
CA GLN A 615 -11.81 30.83 3.38
C GLN A 615 -12.34 31.81 4.42
N LEU A 616 -13.66 31.95 4.58
CA LEU A 616 -14.26 32.79 5.61
C LEU A 616 -13.83 32.35 7.02
N LYS A 617 -13.76 31.04 7.26
CA LYS A 617 -13.29 30.50 8.52
C LYS A 617 -11.80 30.80 8.76
N GLU A 618 -10.98 30.65 7.74
CA GLU A 618 -9.55 30.96 7.82
C GLU A 618 -9.31 32.46 8.09
N ILE A 619 -10.03 33.34 7.43
CA ILE A 619 -9.97 34.80 7.68
C ILE A 619 -10.42 35.12 9.10
N GLN A 620 -11.48 34.51 9.61
CA GLN A 620 -11.92 34.69 11.00
C GLN A 620 -10.85 34.25 12.02
N ASP A 621 -10.20 33.12 11.78
CA ASP A 621 -9.13 32.62 12.65
C ASP A 621 -7.89 33.55 12.59
N LYS A 622 -7.54 34.09 11.41
CA LYS A 622 -6.50 35.12 11.27
C LYS A 622 -6.86 36.42 12.01
N MET A 623 -8.11 36.88 11.93
CA MET A 623 -8.57 38.06 12.64
C MET A 623 -8.43 37.91 14.17
N ARG A 624 -8.65 36.71 14.72
CA ARG A 624 -8.47 36.40 16.14
C ARG A 624 -7.02 36.48 16.58
N THR A 625 -6.08 36.12 15.70
CA THR A 625 -4.65 36.13 16.02
C THR A 625 -4.02 37.51 15.92
N VAL A 626 -4.58 38.39 15.07
CA VAL A 626 -4.04 39.73 14.75
C VAL A 626 -4.81 40.85 15.45
N ALA A 627 -5.57 40.56 16.50
CA ALA A 627 -6.46 41.52 17.20
C ALA A 627 -5.75 42.79 17.71
N ASN A 628 -4.44 42.80 17.84
CA ASN A 628 -3.63 43.96 18.31
C ASN A 628 -3.05 44.81 17.18
N ASP A 629 -3.16 44.44 15.92
CA ASP A 629 -2.66 45.20 14.76
C ASP A 629 -3.87 45.75 13.94
N MET A 630 -4.18 47.02 14.16
CA MET A 630 -5.34 47.67 13.58
C MET A 630 -5.30 47.78 12.04
N GLU A 631 -4.12 47.82 11.44
CA GLU A 631 -3.98 47.95 9.98
C GLU A 631 -4.22 46.61 9.28
N GLN A 632 -3.65 45.54 9.83
CA GLN A 632 -3.86 44.18 9.34
C GLN A 632 -5.31 43.71 9.62
N LEU A 633 -5.88 44.08 10.76
CA LEU A 633 -7.27 43.76 11.10
C LEU A 633 -8.24 44.41 10.10
N LYS A 634 -8.01 45.66 9.69
CA LYS A 634 -8.84 46.37 8.70
C LYS A 634 -8.80 45.67 7.33
N ALA A 635 -7.63 45.26 6.87
CA ALA A 635 -7.47 44.54 5.61
C ALA A 635 -8.19 43.18 5.62
N LEU A 636 -8.09 42.44 6.74
CA LEU A 636 -8.81 41.17 6.92
C LEU A 636 -10.33 41.35 6.97
N MET A 637 -10.82 42.44 7.58
CA MET A 637 -12.28 42.78 7.58
C MET A 637 -12.81 43.11 6.18
N GLU A 638 -12.03 43.77 5.34
CA GLU A 638 -12.39 44.00 3.92
C GLU A 638 -12.44 42.68 3.15
N GLN A 639 -11.45 41.81 3.28
CA GLN A 639 -11.46 40.48 2.68
C GLN A 639 -12.63 39.63 3.15
N PHE A 640 -12.94 39.67 4.45
CA PHE A 640 -14.09 38.94 5.01
C PHE A 640 -15.40 39.41 4.39
N ARG A 641 -15.59 40.74 4.25
CA ARG A 641 -16.80 41.31 3.66
C ARG A 641 -16.92 40.90 2.18
N ASP A 642 -15.84 40.92 1.42
CA ASP A 642 -15.86 40.55 0.00
C ASP A 642 -16.19 39.06 -0.17
N MET A 643 -15.63 38.18 0.65
CA MET A 643 -15.97 36.77 0.68
C MET A 643 -17.42 36.50 1.14
N GLN A 644 -17.96 37.30 2.07
CA GLN A 644 -19.37 37.22 2.43
C GLN A 644 -20.29 37.62 1.27
N MET A 645 -19.94 38.63 0.49
CA MET A 645 -20.71 39.00 -0.70
C MET A 645 -20.71 37.88 -1.72
N LEU A 646 -19.57 37.24 -1.95
CA LEU A 646 -19.45 36.09 -2.87
C LEU A 646 -20.30 34.91 -2.38
N ARG A 647 -20.24 34.58 -1.07
CA ARG A 647 -21.07 33.55 -0.46
C ARG A 647 -22.56 33.80 -0.70
N ASN A 648 -23.01 35.03 -0.47
CA ASN A 648 -24.42 35.39 -0.64
C ASN A 648 -24.87 35.34 -2.12
N GLN A 649 -23.96 35.64 -3.05
CA GLN A 649 -24.21 35.49 -4.49
C GLN A 649 -24.38 34.02 -4.89
N LEU A 650 -23.47 33.14 -4.44
CA LEU A 650 -23.54 31.69 -4.66
C LEU A 650 -24.81 31.09 -4.04
N ALA A 651 -25.17 31.50 -2.82
CA ALA A 651 -26.39 31.04 -2.15
C ALA A 651 -27.67 31.39 -2.93
N ARG A 652 -27.71 32.56 -3.54
CA ARG A 652 -28.84 32.94 -4.43
C ARG A 652 -28.92 32.05 -5.66
N GLN A 653 -27.79 31.69 -6.26
CA GLN A 653 -27.74 30.78 -7.41
C GLN A 653 -28.16 29.36 -7.05
N LEU A 654 -27.88 28.90 -5.83
CA LEU A 654 -28.32 27.62 -5.29
C LEU A 654 -29.80 27.64 -4.82
N GLY A 655 -30.51 28.76 -4.93
CA GLY A 655 -31.89 28.90 -4.49
C GLY A 655 -32.07 28.99 -2.97
N SER A 656 -30.98 29.19 -2.22
CA SER A 656 -30.99 29.31 -0.76
C SER A 656 -31.04 30.78 -0.36
N ASN A 657 -32.09 31.19 0.39
CA ASN A 657 -32.11 32.50 1.04
C ASN A 657 -31.36 32.37 2.38
N ILE A 658 -30.09 32.73 2.41
CA ILE A 658 -29.36 32.87 3.68
C ILE A 658 -29.78 34.21 4.30
N VAL A 659 -30.52 34.13 5.40
CA VAL A 659 -30.78 35.29 6.27
C VAL A 659 -29.52 35.51 7.10
N VAL A 660 -28.92 36.71 7.01
CA VAL A 660 -27.74 37.15 7.77
C VAL A 660 -28.06 37.30 9.23
#